data_e4579909e6e295c1116fab65eab30753
#
_entry.id   e4579909e6e295c1116fab65eab30753
#
_cell.length_a   1.000
_cell.length_b   1.000
_cell.length_c   1.000
_cell.angle_alpha   90.00
_cell.angle_beta   90.00
_cell.angle_gamma   90.00
#
_symmetry.space_group_name_H-M   'P 1'
#
loop_
_entity.id
_entity.type
_entity.pdbx_description
1 polymer ?
#
loop_
_entity_poly.entity_id
_entity_poly.type
_entity_poly.pdbx_seq_one_letter_code
_entity_poly.pdbx_strand_id
1 'polypeptide(L)'
;MVKQKIGKKILSLVMALCLAASVFSIPVVANAVTTETSSSQATDYGLVDDIQQGQILQCWNWSYNGIKSNMQKIAEQGFSAIQTSPIQTIKETTQGRAYSGSWWVYYQPSNFKIDTSSQNALGTKADFEAMCAEAHKYGVKVIVDAVLNHMANNGNNTLSPTIPDDIRNDSSCWHSITTNTSNWSSRWDITHNCMGGLPDLNTGNSKIQNYEKAFMKECIDAGADGFRFDGAKHLEVPNDLENASSNFWSEILGYTTSYAKSSRGITPYYYGEILDKTGGGQSVLDEYTKYMSVTVNTVSNDIRNQVNSGNASGAKRSDFNFQDNSAPAASKAVLWNESHDTYADGSSRGQSDSTMNKTWALVGTRAEVAGMYLARPANYSQNIGTSSVTAWANKEVKAINKFKNYFGGETEYLSSSGSIAYNERGTSGVVLVNCSGTSTSVSVKANKMKDGAYTDQVTGNTFTVSGGQIKGQIGSTGIAVVYNAVSKPSVSVSKASGTYRVDKASGISVDLSLTNATSGTYSINGGTAQTFTGSKTISVGEGVDYGVEIKLTVTATDGKTTSDPQTYTYKKADPSKAQRIYFDNSSYNWKSVYCYIYNVGGDTPTDPTTPTSATDPTSAGNTIKFTDSLNWGKVNAYFFHGSETCGSAWPGSAMTKYETTLEGKGNYTIDIPSGATSVVFNNGNGAQTVDLAVTGVTGYYLDGSQTNGKYNGTAWNSSAMVSSGARVSDPIASGADAVDVGYVAWPGTLMTLDSATGYYVMDVPEGYENAVAIFTEGKDATTNRYPADGEGGLALGGNSMLFSAGNSWKVYTAVDPTQPTTAPTDPSGTTVTILLGDVNEDGKVNLSDAVLVQKASIGVSTFTAKQKAEGDTDSNGKVNLADAIVIQKYALQISVSYPVGQTKKVVLS
;
A
#
# COMPACT_ATOMS: atom_id res chain seq x y z
N MET A 1 45.34 -55.93 4.40
CA MET A 1 45.57 -54.82 5.36
C MET A 1 46.01 -53.51 4.73
N VAL A 2 46.35 -53.40 3.46
CA VAL A 2 46.81 -52.15 2.78
C VAL A 2 45.65 -51.30 2.24
N LYS A 3 44.51 -51.90 1.85
CA LYS A 3 43.34 -51.18 1.35
C LYS A 3 42.53 -50.41 2.38
N GLN A 4 42.64 -50.72 3.70
CA GLN A 4 41.91 -49.99 4.76
C GLN A 4 42.64 -48.76 5.29
N LYS A 5 43.95 -48.58 5.03
CA LYS A 5 44.71 -47.39 5.45
C LYS A 5 44.63 -46.22 4.44
N ILE A 6 44.27 -46.48 3.18
CA ILE A 6 44.16 -45.45 2.13
C ILE A 6 42.79 -44.77 2.26
N GLY A 7 41.73 -45.48 2.57
CA GLY A 7 40.37 -44.92 2.77
C GLY A 7 40.27 -43.93 3.93
N LYS A 8 40.97 -44.18 5.04
CA LYS A 8 40.95 -43.28 6.22
C LYS A 8 41.76 -42.01 6.04
N LYS A 9 42.81 -42.01 5.19
CA LYS A 9 43.62 -40.81 4.87
C LYS A 9 42.90 -39.90 3.87
N ILE A 10 42.11 -40.46 2.94
CA ILE A 10 41.32 -39.70 1.98
C ILE A 10 40.15 -39.06 2.66
N LEU A 11 39.49 -39.74 3.60
CA LEU A 11 38.38 -39.18 4.37
C LEU A 11 38.84 -38.08 5.32
N SER A 12 40.01 -38.17 5.91
CA SER A 12 40.60 -37.09 6.75
C SER A 12 41.01 -35.88 5.92
N LEU A 13 41.44 -36.05 4.65
CA LEU A 13 41.80 -34.94 3.77
C LEU A 13 40.56 -34.21 3.23
N VAL A 14 39.50 -34.95 2.95
CA VAL A 14 38.21 -34.34 2.52
C VAL A 14 37.56 -33.59 3.67
N MET A 15 37.62 -34.10 4.90
CA MET A 15 37.14 -33.37 6.07
C MET A 15 37.99 -32.13 6.41
N ALA A 16 39.29 -32.15 6.20
CA ALA A 16 40.20 -31.02 6.38
C ALA A 16 40.00 -29.93 5.30
N LEU A 17 39.65 -30.32 4.05
CA LEU A 17 39.32 -29.36 2.98
C LEU A 17 37.95 -28.71 3.21
N CYS A 18 36.96 -29.41 3.77
CA CYS A 18 35.66 -28.83 4.11
C CYS A 18 35.72 -27.87 5.33
N LEU A 19 36.67 -28.07 6.26
CA LEU A 19 36.88 -27.13 7.37
C LEU A 19 37.75 -25.91 6.99
N ALA A 20 38.58 -26.01 5.93
CA ALA A 20 39.41 -24.89 5.48
C ALA A 20 38.67 -23.94 4.52
N ALA A 21 37.50 -24.30 4.00
CA ALA A 21 36.68 -23.46 3.15
C ALA A 21 35.72 -22.54 3.95
N SER A 22 35.67 -22.66 5.29
CA SER A 22 34.76 -21.86 6.15
C SER A 22 35.44 -20.67 6.86
N VAL A 23 36.68 -20.28 6.52
CA VAL A 23 37.43 -19.23 7.23
C VAL A 23 37.89 -18.07 6.34
N PHE A 24 37.35 -17.93 5.15
CA PHE A 24 37.51 -16.71 4.36
C PHE A 24 36.17 -16.12 3.96
N SER A 25 35.37 -15.70 4.98
CA SER A 25 34.33 -14.69 4.74
C SER A 25 35.00 -13.32 4.90
N ILE A 26 35.29 -12.70 3.78
CA ILE A 26 35.53 -11.27 3.73
C ILE A 26 34.24 -10.61 4.24
N PRO A 27 34.24 -9.72 5.25
CA PRO A 27 33.07 -8.98 5.59
C PRO A 27 32.77 -8.02 4.44
N VAL A 28 31.82 -8.36 3.62
CA VAL A 28 31.14 -7.37 2.80
C VAL A 28 30.42 -6.48 3.79
N VAL A 29 30.89 -5.25 3.97
CA VAL A 29 30.14 -4.19 4.63
C VAL A 29 28.92 -3.97 3.76
N ALA A 30 27.83 -4.65 4.09
CA ALA A 30 26.53 -4.31 3.55
C ALA A 30 26.17 -2.95 4.15
N ASN A 31 26.24 -1.91 3.35
CA ASN A 31 25.51 -0.68 3.65
C ASN A 31 24.06 -1.10 3.88
N ALA A 32 23.57 -0.91 5.09
CA ALA A 32 22.19 -1.12 5.43
C ALA A 32 21.36 -0.15 4.60
N VAL A 33 20.82 -0.66 3.50
CA VAL A 33 19.66 -0.08 2.87
C VAL A 33 18.57 -0.22 3.92
N THR A 34 17.97 0.88 4.33
CA THR A 34 16.78 0.89 5.18
C THR A 34 15.72 0.05 4.48
N THR A 35 15.57 -1.19 4.90
CA THR A 35 14.38 -1.97 4.60
C THR A 35 13.21 -1.18 5.16
N GLU A 36 12.30 -0.76 4.33
CA GLU A 36 10.98 -0.38 4.79
C GLU A 36 10.50 -1.57 5.63
N THR A 37 10.36 -1.34 6.92
CA THR A 37 9.82 -2.34 7.84
C THR A 37 8.43 -2.68 7.34
N SER A 38 8.25 -3.93 6.89
CA SER A 38 6.93 -4.50 6.72
C SER A 38 6.13 -4.10 7.96
N SER A 39 5.06 -3.37 7.77
CA SER A 39 4.30 -2.75 8.83
C SER A 39 3.97 -3.78 9.92
N SER A 40 4.06 -3.38 11.18
CA SER A 40 3.63 -4.17 12.34
C SER A 40 2.20 -4.74 12.22
N GLN A 41 1.41 -4.24 11.29
CA GLN A 41 0.04 -4.66 11.01
C GLN A 41 -0.07 -5.97 10.20
N ALA A 42 0.92 -6.35 9.38
CA ALA A 42 0.89 -7.63 8.66
C ALA A 42 0.82 -8.82 9.61
N THR A 43 1.54 -8.76 10.73
CA THR A 43 1.52 -9.79 11.77
C THR A 43 0.21 -9.85 12.53
N ASP A 44 -0.51 -8.76 12.68
CA ASP A 44 -1.80 -8.68 13.39
C ASP A 44 -2.91 -9.46 12.66
N TYR A 45 -2.86 -9.49 11.32
CA TYR A 45 -3.81 -10.25 10.50
C TYR A 45 -3.34 -11.68 10.22
N GLY A 46 -2.10 -12.03 10.57
CA GLY A 46 -1.51 -13.34 10.33
C GLY A 46 -1.29 -13.64 8.85
N LEU A 47 -1.03 -12.60 8.05
CA LEU A 47 -0.73 -12.73 6.63
C LEU A 47 0.68 -13.30 6.42
N VAL A 48 0.87 -14.08 5.36
CA VAL A 48 2.20 -14.56 4.96
C VAL A 48 2.86 -13.56 4.01
N ASP A 49 4.17 -13.37 4.18
CA ASP A 49 4.95 -12.44 3.34
C ASP A 49 5.20 -12.99 1.93
N ASP A 50 5.37 -14.31 1.81
CA ASP A 50 5.57 -14.96 0.52
C ASP A 50 4.24 -15.15 -0.21
N ILE A 51 4.02 -14.37 -1.27
CA ILE A 51 2.80 -14.44 -2.09
C ILE A 51 2.58 -15.85 -2.67
N GLN A 52 3.64 -16.61 -2.97
CA GLN A 52 3.51 -17.98 -3.46
C GLN A 52 2.83 -18.91 -2.42
N GLN A 53 3.03 -18.63 -1.15
CA GLN A 53 2.37 -19.34 -0.04
C GLN A 53 1.05 -18.69 0.38
N GLY A 54 0.71 -17.55 -0.19
CA GLY A 54 -0.40 -16.71 0.23
C GLY A 54 -1.67 -16.84 -0.61
N GLN A 55 -2.54 -15.87 -0.42
CA GLN A 55 -3.84 -15.74 -1.06
C GLN A 55 -3.95 -14.39 -1.75
N ILE A 56 -4.29 -14.39 -3.03
CA ILE A 56 -4.45 -13.20 -3.86
C ILE A 56 -5.95 -12.92 -4.03
N LEU A 57 -6.41 -11.72 -3.74
CA LEU A 57 -7.73 -11.24 -4.13
C LEU A 57 -7.61 -10.52 -5.48
N GLN A 58 -8.16 -11.10 -6.53
CA GLN A 58 -8.21 -10.44 -7.83
C GLN A 58 -9.36 -9.42 -7.84
N CYS A 59 -8.99 -8.14 -7.79
CA CYS A 59 -9.91 -6.99 -7.78
C CYS A 59 -10.21 -6.52 -9.22
N TRP A 60 -10.55 -7.44 -10.09
CA TRP A 60 -10.85 -7.15 -11.47
C TRP A 60 -12.02 -6.17 -11.62
N ASN A 61 -11.81 -5.10 -12.37
CA ASN A 61 -12.73 -3.98 -12.56
C ASN A 61 -13.04 -3.14 -11.31
N TRP A 62 -12.29 -3.27 -10.22
CA TRP A 62 -12.44 -2.37 -9.10
C TRP A 62 -11.64 -1.08 -9.32
N SER A 63 -12.17 0.06 -8.89
CA SER A 63 -11.38 1.29 -8.81
C SER A 63 -10.33 1.20 -7.70
N TYR A 64 -9.22 1.93 -7.84
CA TYR A 64 -8.17 1.99 -6.83
C TYR A 64 -8.72 2.49 -5.49
N ASN A 65 -9.59 3.50 -5.51
CA ASN A 65 -10.27 4.00 -4.31
C ASN A 65 -11.22 2.95 -3.72
N GLY A 66 -11.88 2.14 -4.54
CA GLY A 66 -12.70 1.00 -4.10
C GLY A 66 -11.88 -0.08 -3.42
N ILE A 67 -10.70 -0.39 -3.94
CA ILE A 67 -9.75 -1.32 -3.30
C ILE A 67 -9.22 -0.74 -1.99
N LYS A 68 -8.74 0.51 -2.03
CA LYS A 68 -8.23 1.25 -0.86
C LYS A 68 -9.22 1.23 0.30
N SER A 69 -10.48 1.56 0.04
CA SER A 69 -11.52 1.62 1.09
C SER A 69 -11.88 0.26 1.69
N ASN A 70 -11.54 -0.84 1.04
CA ASN A 70 -11.74 -2.20 1.53
C ASN A 70 -10.46 -2.84 2.10
N MET A 71 -9.33 -2.15 2.13
CA MET A 71 -8.01 -2.76 2.37
C MET A 71 -7.92 -3.42 3.74
N GLN A 72 -8.38 -2.75 4.80
CA GLN A 72 -8.43 -3.36 6.13
C GLN A 72 -9.25 -4.66 6.11
N LYS A 73 -10.43 -4.62 5.49
CA LYS A 73 -11.31 -5.81 5.39
C LYS A 73 -10.64 -6.94 4.58
N ILE A 74 -9.89 -6.60 3.52
CA ILE A 74 -9.13 -7.58 2.72
C ILE A 74 -8.08 -8.28 3.60
N ALA A 75 -7.33 -7.54 4.40
CA ALA A 75 -6.36 -8.08 5.36
C ALA A 75 -7.07 -8.95 6.43
N GLU A 76 -8.18 -8.46 7.02
CA GLU A 76 -8.99 -9.22 7.99
C GLU A 76 -9.53 -10.53 7.42
N GLN A 77 -9.83 -10.58 6.13
CA GLN A 77 -10.21 -11.80 5.42
C GLN A 77 -9.03 -12.75 5.16
N GLY A 78 -7.80 -12.33 5.44
CA GLY A 78 -6.62 -13.16 5.31
C GLY A 78 -6.02 -13.22 3.90
N PHE A 79 -6.36 -12.27 3.02
CA PHE A 79 -5.69 -12.12 1.73
C PHE A 79 -4.36 -11.40 1.92
N SER A 80 -3.26 -12.02 1.51
CA SER A 80 -1.90 -11.46 1.63
C SER A 80 -1.52 -10.58 0.44
N ALA A 81 -2.28 -10.63 -0.64
CA ALA A 81 -2.09 -9.78 -1.80
C ALA A 81 -3.42 -9.44 -2.48
N ILE A 82 -3.43 -8.30 -3.19
CA ILE A 82 -4.45 -7.98 -4.18
C ILE A 82 -3.83 -7.96 -5.58
N GLN A 83 -4.65 -8.21 -6.59
CA GLN A 83 -4.30 -7.99 -7.99
C GLN A 83 -5.25 -6.98 -8.61
N THR A 84 -4.72 -5.97 -9.27
CA THR A 84 -5.51 -4.96 -10.01
C THR A 84 -5.88 -5.46 -11.40
N SER A 85 -6.80 -4.77 -12.10
CA SER A 85 -6.83 -4.79 -13.56
C SER A 85 -5.59 -4.09 -14.13
N PRO A 86 -5.30 -4.23 -15.45
CA PRO A 86 -4.17 -3.49 -16.06
C PRO A 86 -4.26 -1.99 -15.80
N ILE A 87 -3.12 -1.39 -15.45
CA ILE A 87 -3.03 0.01 -15.02
C ILE A 87 -2.43 0.94 -16.09
N GLN A 88 -2.03 0.39 -17.24
CA GLN A 88 -1.46 1.13 -18.35
C GLN A 88 -2.49 2.07 -18.98
N THR A 89 -2.00 3.09 -19.69
CA THR A 89 -2.85 3.96 -20.49
C THR A 89 -3.70 3.13 -21.45
N ILE A 90 -5.01 3.22 -21.30
CA ILE A 90 -5.97 2.37 -22.00
C ILE A 90 -6.07 2.68 -23.49
N LYS A 91 -6.71 1.77 -24.19
CA LYS A 91 -7.00 1.88 -25.64
C LYS A 91 -7.47 3.28 -26.02
N GLU A 92 -6.78 3.87 -26.95
CA GLU A 92 -7.17 5.13 -27.59
C GLU A 92 -7.22 4.97 -29.10
N THR A 93 -8.25 5.50 -29.71
CA THR A 93 -8.51 5.45 -31.15
C THR A 93 -8.54 6.87 -31.73
N THR A 94 -8.73 7.01 -33.03
CA THR A 94 -8.96 8.31 -33.67
C THR A 94 -10.22 9.04 -33.18
N GLN A 95 -11.16 8.34 -32.56
CA GLN A 95 -12.34 8.91 -31.89
C GLN A 95 -12.10 9.26 -30.42
N GLY A 96 -10.90 9.07 -29.91
CA GLY A 96 -10.53 9.30 -28.52
C GLY A 96 -10.46 8.04 -27.67
N ARG A 97 -10.32 8.22 -26.37
CA ARG A 97 -10.14 7.13 -25.41
C ARG A 97 -11.43 6.38 -25.15
N ALA A 98 -11.33 5.05 -25.05
CA ALA A 98 -12.45 4.15 -24.84
C ALA A 98 -12.68 3.82 -23.36
N TYR A 99 -12.97 4.82 -22.52
CA TYR A 99 -13.16 4.62 -21.07
C TYR A 99 -14.50 3.97 -20.69
N SER A 100 -15.43 3.87 -21.61
CA SER A 100 -16.79 3.47 -21.26
C SER A 100 -17.02 1.97 -21.40
N GLY A 101 -17.42 1.34 -20.31
CA GLY A 101 -18.28 0.16 -20.27
C GLY A 101 -17.68 -1.19 -20.61
N SER A 102 -16.48 -1.25 -21.15
CA SER A 102 -15.90 -2.52 -21.61
C SER A 102 -14.60 -2.84 -20.90
N TRP A 103 -14.60 -3.87 -20.06
CA TRP A 103 -13.44 -4.32 -19.30
C TRP A 103 -12.20 -4.61 -20.17
N TRP A 104 -12.36 -5.08 -21.41
CA TRP A 104 -11.27 -5.44 -22.34
C TRP A 104 -10.43 -4.25 -22.81
N VAL A 105 -10.89 -3.01 -22.65
CA VAL A 105 -10.11 -1.82 -23.05
C VAL A 105 -8.87 -1.64 -22.17
N TYR A 106 -8.88 -2.15 -20.96
CA TYR A 106 -7.72 -2.15 -20.06
C TYR A 106 -6.64 -3.15 -20.47
N TYR A 107 -7.03 -4.20 -21.22
CA TYR A 107 -6.10 -5.17 -21.80
C TYR A 107 -5.61 -4.76 -23.20
N GLN A 108 -5.85 -3.52 -23.61
CA GLN A 108 -5.37 -2.94 -24.85
C GLN A 108 -4.62 -1.64 -24.57
N PRO A 109 -3.40 -1.70 -24.01
CA PRO A 109 -2.64 -0.50 -23.68
C PRO A 109 -2.22 0.27 -24.94
N SER A 110 -2.27 1.58 -24.84
CA SER A 110 -1.79 2.48 -25.90
C SER A 110 -0.48 3.19 -25.53
N ASN A 111 0.05 2.95 -24.33
CA ASN A 111 1.33 3.49 -23.88
C ASN A 111 1.92 2.62 -22.76
N PHE A 112 3.24 2.75 -22.55
CA PHE A 112 4.02 2.10 -21.50
C PHE A 112 4.09 2.97 -20.24
N LYS A 113 2.96 3.47 -19.75
CA LYS A 113 2.85 4.33 -18.56
C LYS A 113 1.59 4.03 -17.79
N ILE A 114 1.64 4.23 -16.48
CA ILE A 114 0.43 4.22 -15.65
C ILE A 114 -0.50 5.33 -16.12
N ASP A 115 -1.78 5.03 -16.26
CA ASP A 115 -2.76 6.02 -16.72
C ASP A 115 -2.95 7.12 -15.66
N THR A 116 -2.83 8.39 -16.11
CA THR A 116 -3.00 9.56 -15.25
C THR A 116 -4.33 10.29 -15.48
N SER A 117 -5.18 9.77 -16.39
CA SER A 117 -6.42 10.44 -16.76
C SER A 117 -7.48 10.31 -15.67
N SER A 118 -8.06 11.45 -15.26
CA SER A 118 -9.22 11.48 -14.36
C SER A 118 -10.49 10.86 -14.96
N GLN A 119 -10.51 10.58 -16.27
CA GLN A 119 -11.60 9.84 -16.93
C GLN A 119 -11.47 8.32 -16.83
N ASN A 120 -10.34 7.80 -16.35
CA ASN A 120 -10.16 6.37 -16.11
C ASN A 120 -11.03 5.92 -14.94
N ALA A 121 -11.97 5.02 -15.18
CA ALA A 121 -12.89 4.52 -14.14
C ALA A 121 -12.19 3.73 -13.02
N LEU A 122 -10.99 3.22 -13.25
CA LEU A 122 -10.17 2.60 -12.21
C LEU A 122 -9.52 3.64 -11.29
N GLY A 123 -9.30 4.85 -11.77
CA GLY A 123 -8.62 5.94 -11.06
C GLY A 123 -7.34 6.39 -11.76
N THR A 124 -6.72 7.41 -11.21
CA THR A 124 -5.46 7.99 -11.68
C THR A 124 -4.25 7.26 -11.10
N LYS A 125 -3.06 7.57 -11.59
CA LYS A 125 -1.79 7.12 -10.98
C LYS A 125 -1.71 7.47 -9.49
N ALA A 126 -2.12 8.68 -9.09
CA ALA A 126 -2.12 9.11 -7.69
C ALA A 126 -3.07 8.27 -6.83
N ASP A 127 -4.25 7.87 -7.36
CA ASP A 127 -5.16 6.96 -6.67
C ASP A 127 -4.54 5.57 -6.52
N PHE A 128 -3.79 5.09 -7.52
CA PHE A 128 -3.06 3.82 -7.45
C PHE A 128 -1.95 3.87 -6.38
N GLU A 129 -1.13 4.93 -6.36
CA GLU A 129 -0.09 5.15 -5.35
C GLU A 129 -0.68 5.17 -3.93
N ALA A 130 -1.79 5.90 -3.74
CA ALA A 130 -2.50 5.95 -2.47
C ALA A 130 -3.09 4.59 -2.05
N MET A 131 -3.55 3.78 -3.00
CA MET A 131 -4.01 2.42 -2.75
C MET A 131 -2.85 1.50 -2.33
N CYS A 132 -1.70 1.59 -2.99
CA CYS A 132 -0.50 0.82 -2.63
C CYS A 132 -0.02 1.18 -1.21
N ALA A 133 0.05 2.47 -0.89
CA ALA A 133 0.41 2.93 0.45
C ALA A 133 -0.56 2.40 1.52
N GLU A 134 -1.87 2.38 1.23
CA GLU A 134 -2.85 1.79 2.13
C GLU A 134 -2.68 0.28 2.29
N ALA A 135 -2.41 -0.45 1.20
CA ALA A 135 -2.17 -1.89 1.23
C ALA A 135 -1.00 -2.24 2.16
N HIS A 136 0.08 -1.50 2.06
CA HIS A 136 1.28 -1.73 2.88
C HIS A 136 1.04 -1.50 4.37
N LYS A 137 0.15 -0.58 4.76
CA LYS A 137 -0.24 -0.39 6.18
C LYS A 137 -0.79 -1.67 6.81
N TYR A 138 -1.48 -2.49 6.02
CA TYR A 138 -2.08 -3.74 6.46
C TYR A 138 -1.27 -4.98 6.09
N GLY A 139 -0.06 -4.80 5.54
CA GLY A 139 0.80 -5.88 5.09
C GLY A 139 0.30 -6.62 3.84
N VAL A 140 -0.65 -6.03 3.13
CA VAL A 140 -1.17 -6.57 1.87
C VAL A 140 -0.26 -6.14 0.72
N LYS A 141 0.16 -7.07 -0.11
CA LYS A 141 1.00 -6.82 -1.29
C LYS A 141 0.11 -6.43 -2.48
N VAL A 142 0.68 -5.67 -3.42
CA VAL A 142 -0.03 -5.23 -4.63
C VAL A 142 0.60 -5.85 -5.87
N ILE A 143 -0.20 -6.63 -6.59
CA ILE A 143 0.17 -7.25 -7.88
C ILE A 143 -0.49 -6.45 -9.00
N VAL A 144 0.31 -5.98 -9.93
CA VAL A 144 -0.15 -5.30 -11.14
C VAL A 144 -0.38 -6.32 -12.25
N ASP A 145 -1.54 -6.27 -12.90
CA ASP A 145 -1.77 -6.97 -14.15
C ASP A 145 -1.09 -6.19 -15.29
N ALA A 146 -0.02 -6.74 -15.86
CA ALA A 146 0.84 -6.07 -16.82
C ALA A 146 0.67 -6.67 -18.22
N VAL A 147 0.29 -5.84 -19.18
CA VAL A 147 0.14 -6.21 -20.59
C VAL A 147 1.39 -5.83 -21.34
N LEU A 148 2.26 -6.78 -21.66
CA LEU A 148 3.57 -6.54 -22.28
C LEU A 148 3.72 -7.18 -23.67
N ASN A 149 2.82 -8.08 -24.05
CA ASN A 149 2.89 -8.79 -25.33
C ASN A 149 2.44 -7.92 -26.53
N HIS A 150 1.48 -7.06 -26.33
CA HIS A 150 0.75 -6.39 -27.41
C HIS A 150 0.31 -5.00 -27.03
N MET A 151 -0.15 -4.25 -28.02
CA MET A 151 -0.72 -2.92 -27.82
C MET A 151 -2.11 -2.79 -28.44
N ALA A 152 -2.75 -1.65 -28.19
CA ALA A 152 -4.08 -1.33 -28.69
C ALA A 152 -4.11 -1.22 -30.21
N ASN A 153 -5.12 -1.80 -30.84
CA ASN A 153 -5.46 -1.52 -32.22
C ASN A 153 -6.45 -0.33 -32.33
N ASN A 154 -6.45 0.31 -33.49
CA ASN A 154 -7.40 1.37 -33.86
C ASN A 154 -8.61 0.83 -34.66
N GLY A 155 -8.80 -0.50 -34.69
CA GLY A 155 -9.67 -1.19 -35.64
C GLY A 155 -9.01 -1.39 -36.98
N ASN A 156 -9.58 -2.30 -37.81
CA ASN A 156 -9.09 -2.62 -39.16
C ASN A 156 -7.58 -2.96 -39.26
N ASN A 157 -7.04 -3.62 -38.25
CA ASN A 157 -5.61 -4.01 -38.19
C ASN A 157 -4.66 -2.80 -38.31
N THR A 158 -4.97 -1.72 -37.66
CA THR A 158 -4.11 -0.54 -37.53
C THR A 158 -3.74 -0.25 -36.09
N LEU A 159 -2.60 0.40 -35.91
CA LEU A 159 -2.10 0.76 -34.57
C LEU A 159 -2.88 1.94 -33.98
N SER A 160 -3.06 1.93 -32.67
CA SER A 160 -3.59 3.09 -31.94
C SER A 160 -2.73 4.33 -32.20
N PRO A 161 -3.33 5.53 -32.41
CA PRO A 161 -2.60 6.76 -32.69
C PRO A 161 -1.76 7.25 -31.50
N THR A 162 -2.02 6.76 -30.30
CA THR A 162 -1.33 7.20 -29.07
C THR A 162 -0.18 6.28 -28.65
N ILE A 163 0.07 5.22 -29.41
CA ILE A 163 1.34 4.49 -29.29
C ILE A 163 2.48 5.46 -29.63
N PRO A 164 3.57 5.51 -28.88
CA PRO A 164 4.70 6.38 -29.15
C PRO A 164 5.16 6.31 -30.61
N ASP A 165 5.36 7.48 -31.24
CA ASP A 165 5.64 7.58 -32.69
C ASP A 165 6.87 6.79 -33.14
N ASP A 166 7.89 6.75 -32.30
CA ASP A 166 9.13 6.02 -32.57
C ASP A 166 8.99 4.50 -32.51
N ILE A 167 7.91 4.00 -31.89
CA ILE A 167 7.51 2.58 -31.92
C ILE A 167 6.54 2.35 -33.06
N ARG A 168 5.49 3.18 -33.13
CA ARG A 168 4.41 3.04 -34.12
C ARG A 168 4.93 3.04 -35.57
N ASN A 169 5.94 3.88 -35.86
CA ASN A 169 6.51 4.07 -37.18
C ASN A 169 7.78 3.23 -37.46
N ASP A 170 8.17 2.38 -36.50
CA ASP A 170 9.32 1.49 -36.62
C ASP A 170 8.87 0.03 -36.73
N SER A 171 8.91 -0.51 -37.94
CA SER A 171 8.49 -1.90 -38.20
C SER A 171 9.30 -2.96 -37.43
N SER A 172 10.51 -2.61 -36.96
CA SER A 172 11.32 -3.54 -36.15
C SER A 172 10.79 -3.75 -34.74
N CYS A 173 9.89 -2.87 -34.29
CA CYS A 173 9.21 -2.97 -32.98
C CYS A 173 8.05 -3.97 -32.97
N TRP A 174 7.71 -4.57 -34.11
CA TRP A 174 6.55 -5.42 -34.26
C TRP A 174 6.93 -6.77 -34.85
N HIS A 175 6.40 -7.88 -34.30
CA HIS A 175 6.40 -9.15 -34.99
C HIS A 175 5.25 -9.16 -36.01
N SER A 176 4.05 -8.79 -35.58
CA SER A 176 2.89 -8.70 -36.48
C SER A 176 1.93 -7.60 -36.03
N ILE A 177 1.30 -6.94 -37.01
CA ILE A 177 0.22 -5.98 -36.79
C ILE A 177 -1.12 -6.55 -37.29
N THR A 178 -1.09 -7.49 -38.22
CA THR A 178 -2.28 -7.90 -38.99
C THR A 178 -2.54 -9.38 -39.00
N THR A 179 -1.52 -10.22 -38.84
CA THR A 179 -1.64 -11.68 -38.90
C THR A 179 -1.97 -12.23 -37.53
N ASN A 180 -3.08 -12.92 -37.39
CA ASN A 180 -3.47 -13.56 -36.13
C ASN A 180 -2.83 -14.94 -35.97
N THR A 181 -2.58 -15.32 -34.70
CA THR A 181 -2.26 -16.69 -34.34
C THR A 181 -3.30 -17.65 -34.87
N SER A 182 -2.86 -18.66 -35.58
CA SER A 182 -3.71 -19.67 -36.20
C SER A 182 -3.33 -21.10 -35.80
N ASN A 183 -2.06 -21.35 -35.47
CA ASN A 183 -1.54 -22.65 -35.06
C ASN A 183 -1.10 -22.64 -33.60
N TRP A 184 -2.00 -22.97 -32.70
CA TRP A 184 -1.76 -23.03 -31.23
C TRP A 184 -0.83 -24.16 -30.79
N SER A 185 -0.19 -24.86 -31.69
CA SER A 185 0.86 -25.88 -31.43
C SER A 185 2.23 -25.44 -31.93
N SER A 186 2.33 -24.29 -32.59
CA SER A 186 3.58 -23.70 -33.06
C SER A 186 4.00 -22.55 -32.15
N ARG A 187 5.17 -22.62 -31.55
CA ARG A 187 5.71 -21.53 -30.74
C ARG A 187 5.91 -20.27 -31.57
N TRP A 188 6.43 -20.39 -32.75
CA TRP A 188 6.57 -19.27 -33.68
C TRP A 188 5.24 -18.57 -33.92
N ASP A 189 4.19 -19.32 -34.26
CA ASP A 189 2.86 -18.74 -34.56
C ASP A 189 2.27 -18.08 -33.31
N ILE A 190 2.43 -18.69 -32.12
CA ILE A 190 1.91 -18.15 -30.85
C ILE A 190 2.62 -16.86 -30.47
N THR A 191 3.94 -16.74 -30.69
CA THR A 191 4.77 -15.64 -30.18
C THR A 191 5.06 -14.55 -31.20
N HIS A 192 4.71 -14.72 -32.46
CA HIS A 192 5.02 -13.78 -33.54
C HIS A 192 3.78 -13.32 -34.32
N ASN A 193 2.59 -13.71 -33.87
CA ASN A 193 1.34 -13.29 -34.50
C ASN A 193 0.38 -12.69 -33.47
N CYS A 194 -0.50 -11.82 -33.95
CA CYS A 194 -1.46 -11.11 -33.16
C CYS A 194 -2.36 -12.05 -32.33
N MET A 195 -2.51 -11.78 -31.08
CA MET A 195 -3.50 -12.42 -30.20
C MET A 195 -4.86 -11.72 -30.39
N GLY A 196 -5.80 -12.37 -31.09
CA GLY A 196 -7.16 -11.82 -31.23
C GLY A 196 -7.23 -10.47 -31.95
N GLY A 197 -6.32 -10.17 -32.87
CA GLY A 197 -6.26 -8.91 -33.62
C GLY A 197 -5.51 -7.79 -32.92
N LEU A 198 -4.82 -8.08 -31.82
CA LEU A 198 -3.98 -7.11 -31.09
C LEU A 198 -2.57 -7.13 -31.65
N PRO A 199 -2.04 -5.95 -32.06
CA PRO A 199 -0.70 -5.87 -32.63
C PRO A 199 0.38 -6.40 -31.70
N ASP A 200 1.14 -7.36 -32.17
CA ASP A 200 2.16 -8.11 -31.44
C ASP A 200 3.51 -7.39 -31.45
N LEU A 201 4.05 -7.13 -30.25
CA LEU A 201 5.33 -6.46 -30.08
C LEU A 201 6.49 -7.41 -30.34
N ASN A 202 7.54 -6.91 -31.01
CA ASN A 202 8.83 -7.60 -31.03
C ASN A 202 9.52 -7.40 -29.68
N THR A 203 9.23 -8.28 -28.74
CA THR A 203 9.73 -8.21 -27.36
C THR A 203 11.21 -8.50 -27.22
N GLY A 204 11.86 -9.05 -28.27
CA GLY A 204 13.30 -9.12 -28.40
C GLY A 204 13.97 -7.78 -28.77
N ASN A 205 13.20 -6.78 -29.19
CA ASN A 205 13.71 -5.46 -29.58
C ASN A 205 14.09 -4.63 -28.35
N SER A 206 15.33 -4.16 -28.29
CA SER A 206 15.84 -3.38 -27.14
C SER A 206 15.09 -2.07 -26.89
N LYS A 207 14.50 -1.44 -27.92
CA LYS A 207 13.68 -0.24 -27.77
C LYS A 207 12.40 -0.59 -27.00
N ILE A 208 11.71 -1.67 -27.36
CA ILE A 208 10.53 -2.16 -26.65
C ILE A 208 10.89 -2.50 -25.21
N GLN A 209 11.96 -3.27 -25.00
CA GLN A 209 12.44 -3.62 -23.66
C GLN A 209 12.75 -2.39 -22.80
N ASN A 210 13.28 -1.32 -23.37
CA ASN A 210 13.53 -0.07 -22.64
C ASN A 210 12.25 0.64 -22.20
N TYR A 211 11.21 0.66 -23.03
CA TYR A 211 9.90 1.19 -22.66
C TYR A 211 9.25 0.36 -21.54
N GLU A 212 9.34 -0.95 -21.63
CA GLU A 212 8.77 -1.85 -20.63
C GLU A 212 9.54 -1.79 -19.30
N LYS A 213 10.88 -1.73 -19.34
CA LYS A 213 11.68 -1.48 -18.13
C LYS A 213 11.30 -0.17 -17.45
N ALA A 214 11.01 0.88 -18.23
CA ALA A 214 10.57 2.16 -17.69
C ALA A 214 9.18 2.04 -17.04
N PHE A 215 8.26 1.30 -17.65
CA PHE A 215 6.94 1.02 -17.09
C PHE A 215 7.03 0.18 -15.81
N MET A 216 7.81 -0.91 -15.83
CA MET A 216 8.02 -1.75 -14.65
C MET A 216 8.62 -0.93 -13.50
N LYS A 217 9.60 -0.07 -13.81
CA LYS A 217 10.17 0.87 -12.84
C LYS A 217 9.10 1.80 -12.26
N GLU A 218 8.28 2.41 -13.11
CA GLU A 218 7.20 3.29 -12.69
C GLU A 218 6.21 2.59 -11.75
N CYS A 219 5.87 1.33 -12.03
CA CYS A 219 5.02 0.52 -11.15
C CYS A 219 5.67 0.26 -9.78
N ILE A 220 6.97 -0.07 -9.74
CA ILE A 220 7.70 -0.27 -8.48
C ILE A 220 7.75 1.04 -7.67
N ASP A 221 8.02 2.18 -8.32
CA ASP A 221 8.04 3.50 -7.67
C ASP A 221 6.65 3.86 -7.09
N ALA A 222 5.58 3.47 -7.79
CA ALA A 222 4.20 3.67 -7.36
C ALA A 222 3.73 2.69 -6.27
N GLY A 223 4.55 1.71 -5.89
CA GLY A 223 4.27 0.80 -4.78
C GLY A 223 3.89 -0.63 -5.16
N ALA A 224 3.98 -1.05 -6.43
CA ALA A 224 3.73 -2.45 -6.81
C ALA A 224 4.75 -3.42 -6.18
N ASP A 225 4.26 -4.56 -5.70
CA ASP A 225 5.07 -5.62 -5.05
C ASP A 225 5.20 -6.88 -5.93
N GLY A 226 4.50 -6.92 -7.04
CA GLY A 226 4.54 -8.03 -7.96
C GLY A 226 3.77 -7.76 -9.25
N PHE A 227 3.84 -8.71 -10.17
CA PHE A 227 3.23 -8.58 -11.48
C PHE A 227 2.61 -9.91 -11.93
N ARG A 228 1.42 -9.82 -12.50
CA ARG A 228 0.83 -10.84 -13.36
C ARG A 228 1.05 -10.40 -14.79
N PHE A 229 1.56 -11.27 -15.63
CA PHE A 229 1.78 -10.98 -17.05
C PHE A 229 0.65 -11.53 -17.89
N ASP A 230 -0.10 -10.61 -18.49
CA ASP A 230 -1.17 -10.94 -19.44
C ASP A 230 -0.61 -11.62 -20.68
N GLY A 231 -1.29 -12.66 -21.14
CA GLY A 231 -0.90 -13.37 -22.34
C GLY A 231 0.56 -13.85 -22.34
N ALA A 232 1.14 -14.16 -21.17
CA ALA A 232 2.57 -14.54 -21.05
C ALA A 232 2.98 -15.69 -21.98
N LYS A 233 2.03 -16.55 -22.33
CA LYS A 233 2.24 -17.62 -23.32
C LYS A 233 2.66 -17.11 -24.70
N HIS A 234 2.29 -15.88 -25.04
CA HIS A 234 2.59 -15.25 -26.31
C HIS A 234 3.98 -14.57 -26.35
N LEU A 235 4.66 -14.50 -25.22
CA LEU A 235 6.02 -13.97 -25.12
C LEU A 235 7.05 -15.11 -25.19
N GLU A 236 8.12 -14.86 -25.88
CA GLU A 236 9.18 -15.85 -26.12
C GLU A 236 9.95 -16.14 -24.86
N VAL A 237 10.54 -17.33 -24.79
CA VAL A 237 11.51 -17.72 -23.76
C VAL A 237 12.92 -17.86 -24.36
N PRO A 238 13.99 -17.80 -23.53
CA PRO A 238 15.37 -17.83 -24.06
C PRO A 238 15.74 -19.08 -24.88
N ASN A 239 15.16 -20.22 -24.53
CA ASN A 239 15.38 -21.48 -25.24
C ASN A 239 14.07 -21.96 -25.90
N ASP A 240 13.37 -21.05 -26.53
CA ASP A 240 12.11 -21.38 -27.21
C ASP A 240 12.29 -22.25 -28.44
N LEU A 241 11.24 -22.92 -28.84
CA LEU A 241 11.23 -23.79 -30.03
C LEU A 241 11.11 -22.97 -31.32
N GLU A 242 11.39 -23.59 -32.45
CA GLU A 242 11.16 -23.03 -33.80
C GLU A 242 11.88 -21.68 -34.05
N ASN A 243 13.02 -21.45 -33.37
CA ASN A 243 13.79 -20.20 -33.41
C ASN A 243 13.00 -18.96 -32.92
N ALA A 244 12.01 -19.16 -32.06
CA ALA A 244 11.24 -18.11 -31.47
C ALA A 244 11.89 -17.55 -30.17
N SER A 245 13.18 -17.72 -29.98
CA SER A 245 13.89 -17.37 -28.73
C SER A 245 14.11 -15.87 -28.59
N SER A 246 13.88 -15.33 -27.39
CA SER A 246 14.31 -13.98 -27.02
C SER A 246 14.85 -13.90 -25.58
N ASN A 247 15.56 -12.83 -25.26
CA ASN A 247 16.08 -12.56 -23.92
C ASN A 247 15.09 -11.77 -23.04
N PHE A 248 13.85 -11.59 -23.47
CA PHE A 248 12.83 -10.74 -22.87
C PHE A 248 12.75 -10.91 -21.35
N TRP A 249 12.42 -12.10 -20.88
CA TRP A 249 12.17 -12.35 -19.46
C TRP A 249 13.40 -12.07 -18.58
N SER A 250 14.60 -12.43 -19.04
CA SER A 250 15.83 -12.16 -18.31
C SER A 250 16.12 -10.66 -18.21
N GLU A 251 15.86 -9.92 -19.28
CA GLU A 251 16.09 -8.47 -19.34
C GLU A 251 15.07 -7.70 -18.49
N ILE A 252 13.78 -8.00 -18.64
CA ILE A 252 12.71 -7.27 -17.94
C ILE A 252 12.71 -7.62 -16.45
N LEU A 253 12.69 -8.90 -16.09
CA LEU A 253 12.59 -9.31 -14.69
C LEU A 253 13.92 -9.13 -13.95
N GLY A 254 15.05 -9.29 -14.63
CA GLY A 254 16.38 -9.00 -14.07
C GLY A 254 16.52 -7.52 -13.69
N TYR A 255 16.15 -6.62 -14.60
CA TYR A 255 16.12 -5.18 -14.36
C TYR A 255 15.16 -4.83 -13.21
N THR A 256 13.90 -5.29 -13.30
CA THR A 256 12.86 -4.97 -12.32
C THR A 256 13.23 -5.44 -10.93
N THR A 257 13.73 -6.67 -10.79
CA THR A 257 14.16 -7.21 -9.49
C THR A 257 15.34 -6.42 -8.92
N SER A 258 16.33 -6.09 -9.73
CA SER A 258 17.49 -5.30 -9.30
C SER A 258 17.07 -3.91 -8.87
N TYR A 259 16.18 -3.26 -9.63
CA TYR A 259 15.63 -1.95 -9.29
C TYR A 259 14.82 -1.98 -8.01
N ALA A 260 13.86 -2.89 -7.88
CA ALA A 260 13.01 -3.02 -6.70
C ALA A 260 13.83 -3.29 -5.43
N LYS A 261 14.85 -4.14 -5.55
CA LYS A 261 15.76 -4.42 -4.44
C LYS A 261 16.57 -3.21 -4.02
N SER A 262 17.04 -2.40 -4.97
CA SER A 262 17.84 -1.20 -4.67
C SER A 262 16.99 -0.03 -4.17
N SER A 263 15.77 0.14 -4.68
CA SER A 263 14.91 1.28 -4.36
C SER A 263 13.99 1.05 -3.16
N ARG A 264 13.46 -0.18 -3.00
CA ARG A 264 12.48 -0.53 -1.95
C ARG A 264 12.90 -1.72 -1.06
N GLY A 265 14.04 -2.36 -1.31
CA GLY A 265 14.49 -3.53 -0.53
C GLY A 265 13.68 -4.81 -0.77
N ILE A 266 12.78 -4.85 -1.75
CA ILE A 266 11.88 -5.97 -2.03
C ILE A 266 12.35 -6.82 -3.20
N THR A 267 11.89 -8.06 -3.24
CA THR A 267 11.94 -8.93 -4.42
C THR A 267 10.52 -9.10 -4.94
N PRO A 268 10.17 -8.57 -6.13
CA PRO A 268 8.81 -8.66 -6.64
C PRO A 268 8.39 -10.10 -6.92
N TYR A 269 7.10 -10.39 -6.70
CA TYR A 269 6.50 -11.65 -7.09
C TYR A 269 6.08 -11.59 -8.56
N TYR A 270 6.35 -12.64 -9.31
CA TYR A 270 6.02 -12.75 -10.73
C TYR A 270 5.21 -13.98 -11.03
N TYR A 271 4.14 -13.84 -11.80
CA TYR A 271 3.47 -14.96 -12.42
C TYR A 271 2.87 -14.61 -13.78
N GLY A 272 2.84 -15.57 -14.67
CA GLY A 272 2.37 -15.41 -16.04
C GLY A 272 1.08 -16.17 -16.31
N GLU A 273 0.27 -15.60 -17.19
CA GLU A 273 -0.86 -16.30 -17.74
C GLU A 273 -0.40 -17.27 -18.84
N ILE A 274 -0.33 -18.54 -18.47
CA ILE A 274 -0.17 -19.64 -19.39
C ILE A 274 -1.50 -20.39 -19.41
N LEU A 275 -2.26 -20.24 -20.50
CA LEU A 275 -3.56 -20.91 -20.64
C LEU A 275 -3.38 -22.42 -20.77
N ASP A 276 -4.42 -23.12 -21.15
CA ASP A 276 -4.56 -24.58 -21.10
C ASP A 276 -3.42 -25.43 -21.64
N LYS A 277 -2.50 -24.87 -22.44
CA LYS A 277 -1.30 -25.53 -22.97
C LYS A 277 -0.24 -24.50 -23.32
N THR A 278 1.02 -24.90 -23.29
CA THR A 278 2.17 -24.01 -23.56
C THR A 278 2.43 -23.78 -25.05
N GLY A 279 1.97 -24.68 -25.91
CA GLY A 279 2.34 -24.72 -27.33
C GLY A 279 3.70 -25.41 -27.64
N GLY A 280 4.44 -25.77 -26.58
CA GLY A 280 5.76 -26.44 -26.70
C GLY A 280 6.00 -27.49 -25.63
N GLY A 281 4.99 -27.86 -24.85
CA GLY A 281 5.06 -28.89 -23.81
C GLY A 281 5.97 -28.51 -22.64
N GLN A 282 6.50 -29.54 -21.96
CA GLN A 282 7.23 -29.37 -20.71
C GLN A 282 8.48 -28.50 -20.85
N SER A 283 9.21 -28.59 -21.97
CA SER A 283 10.45 -27.83 -22.16
C SER A 283 10.21 -26.30 -22.17
N VAL A 284 9.12 -25.87 -22.78
CA VAL A 284 8.74 -24.44 -22.80
C VAL A 284 8.20 -24.01 -21.45
N LEU A 285 7.42 -24.87 -20.78
CA LEU A 285 6.94 -24.57 -19.41
C LEU A 285 8.11 -24.42 -18.44
N ASP A 286 9.12 -25.29 -18.51
CA ASP A 286 10.31 -25.21 -17.67
C ASP A 286 11.08 -23.89 -17.88
N GLU A 287 11.09 -23.35 -19.10
CA GLU A 287 11.69 -22.03 -19.36
C GLU A 287 10.92 -20.91 -18.65
N TYR A 288 9.58 -20.88 -18.73
CA TYR A 288 8.77 -19.89 -18.00
C TYR A 288 8.99 -19.99 -16.49
N THR A 289 9.01 -21.21 -15.95
CA THR A 289 9.08 -21.40 -14.49
C THR A 289 10.44 -21.07 -13.87
N LYS A 290 11.49 -20.85 -14.69
CA LYS A 290 12.74 -20.24 -14.24
C LYS A 290 12.55 -18.80 -13.77
N TYR A 291 11.61 -18.08 -14.38
CA TYR A 291 11.40 -16.66 -14.16
C TYR A 291 10.22 -16.35 -13.26
N MET A 292 9.15 -17.13 -13.35
CA MET A 292 7.88 -16.79 -12.70
C MET A 292 7.08 -18.05 -12.32
N SER A 293 6.03 -17.88 -11.56
CA SER A 293 4.96 -18.86 -11.40
C SER A 293 3.99 -18.76 -12.58
N VAL A 294 3.12 -19.77 -12.77
CA VAL A 294 2.20 -19.83 -13.91
C VAL A 294 0.79 -20.19 -13.46
N THR A 295 -0.23 -19.60 -14.09
CA THR A 295 -1.62 -20.01 -13.88
C THR A 295 -1.86 -21.40 -14.47
N VAL A 296 -2.57 -22.26 -13.73
CA VAL A 296 -2.93 -23.61 -14.21
C VAL A 296 -4.43 -23.68 -14.44
N ASN A 297 -4.88 -23.09 -15.55
CA ASN A 297 -6.29 -22.93 -15.90
C ASN A 297 -7.02 -24.25 -16.01
N THR A 298 -6.42 -25.25 -16.66
CA THR A 298 -6.98 -26.59 -16.84
C THR A 298 -7.38 -27.21 -15.50
N VAL A 299 -6.50 -27.17 -14.51
CA VAL A 299 -6.75 -27.76 -13.18
C VAL A 299 -7.80 -26.94 -12.41
N SER A 300 -7.70 -25.63 -12.45
CA SER A 300 -8.66 -24.73 -11.79
C SER A 300 -10.08 -24.91 -12.34
N ASN A 301 -10.23 -24.93 -13.66
CA ASN A 301 -11.50 -25.18 -14.31
C ASN A 301 -12.08 -26.56 -13.99
N ASP A 302 -11.22 -27.59 -14.00
CA ASP A 302 -11.65 -28.95 -13.73
C ASP A 302 -12.16 -29.06 -12.29
N ILE A 303 -11.39 -28.62 -11.29
CA ILE A 303 -11.83 -28.66 -9.88
C ILE A 303 -13.16 -27.92 -9.71
N ARG A 304 -13.33 -26.73 -10.28
CA ARG A 304 -14.59 -25.98 -10.21
C ARG A 304 -15.76 -26.75 -10.84
N ASN A 305 -15.56 -27.36 -12.01
CA ASN A 305 -16.58 -28.13 -12.69
C ASN A 305 -16.96 -29.40 -11.92
N GLN A 306 -15.97 -30.08 -11.29
CA GLN A 306 -16.21 -31.24 -10.45
C GLN A 306 -16.98 -30.85 -9.17
N VAL A 307 -16.66 -29.73 -8.56
CA VAL A 307 -17.44 -29.18 -7.43
C VAL A 307 -18.86 -28.87 -7.87
N ASN A 308 -19.03 -28.19 -9.01
CA ASN A 308 -20.36 -27.82 -9.54
C ASN A 308 -21.23 -29.05 -9.86
N SER A 309 -20.61 -30.15 -10.30
CA SER A 309 -21.30 -31.42 -10.60
C SER A 309 -21.49 -32.31 -9.36
N GLY A 310 -20.98 -31.92 -8.19
CA GLY A 310 -21.06 -32.72 -6.97
C GLY A 310 -20.05 -33.87 -6.90
N ASN A 311 -19.08 -33.94 -7.79
CA ASN A 311 -18.10 -35.02 -7.87
C ASN A 311 -16.87 -34.78 -6.98
N ALA A 312 -16.92 -35.20 -5.73
CA ALA A 312 -15.83 -35.06 -4.77
C ALA A 312 -14.55 -35.81 -5.19
N SER A 313 -14.67 -36.93 -5.88
CA SER A 313 -13.50 -37.71 -6.33
C SER A 313 -12.71 -36.95 -7.41
N GLY A 314 -13.38 -36.27 -8.33
CA GLY A 314 -12.75 -35.38 -9.31
C GLY A 314 -12.22 -34.09 -8.67
N ALA A 315 -13.00 -33.50 -7.76
CA ALA A 315 -12.64 -32.24 -7.09
C ALA A 315 -11.37 -32.29 -6.22
N LYS A 316 -10.93 -33.47 -5.77
CA LYS A 316 -9.65 -33.66 -5.03
C LYS A 316 -8.41 -33.69 -5.94
N ARG A 317 -8.51 -33.31 -7.20
CA ARG A 317 -7.43 -33.38 -8.18
C ARG A 317 -6.09 -32.86 -7.60
N SER A 318 -5.03 -33.69 -7.70
CA SER A 318 -3.74 -33.40 -7.05
C SER A 318 -2.65 -32.94 -8.03
N ASP A 319 -2.75 -33.32 -9.32
CA ASP A 319 -1.80 -32.92 -10.34
C ASP A 319 -1.99 -31.45 -10.79
N PHE A 320 -1.03 -30.95 -11.55
CA PHE A 320 -1.04 -29.61 -12.14
C PHE A 320 -0.95 -29.67 -13.68
N ASN A 321 -1.47 -30.74 -14.28
CA ASN A 321 -1.30 -30.97 -15.71
C ASN A 321 -2.13 -29.98 -16.53
N PHE A 322 -1.46 -29.35 -17.48
CA PHE A 322 -2.07 -28.70 -18.64
C PHE A 322 -2.65 -29.76 -19.62
N GLN A 323 -3.39 -29.30 -20.63
CA GLN A 323 -3.97 -30.20 -21.66
C GLN A 323 -2.91 -30.90 -22.52
N ASP A 324 -1.68 -30.36 -22.62
CA ASP A 324 -0.54 -30.95 -23.30
C ASP A 324 0.31 -31.86 -22.38
N ASN A 325 -0.20 -32.21 -21.20
CA ASN A 325 0.45 -33.01 -20.15
C ASN A 325 1.73 -32.38 -19.56
N SER A 326 2.06 -31.14 -19.89
CA SER A 326 3.07 -30.40 -19.13
C SER A 326 2.52 -30.00 -17.75
N ALA A 327 3.39 -29.87 -16.75
CA ALA A 327 2.99 -29.49 -15.39
C ALA A 327 4.09 -28.69 -14.69
N PRO A 328 3.76 -27.57 -14.05
CA PRO A 328 4.70 -26.90 -13.15
C PRO A 328 4.82 -27.64 -11.82
N ALA A 329 5.91 -27.38 -11.09
CA ALA A 329 5.98 -27.73 -9.68
C ALA A 329 4.91 -26.97 -8.90
N ALA A 330 4.44 -27.50 -7.77
CA ALA A 330 3.45 -26.85 -6.89
C ALA A 330 3.88 -25.42 -6.50
N SER A 331 5.17 -25.24 -6.17
CA SER A 331 5.77 -23.94 -5.82
C SER A 331 5.87 -22.95 -6.99
N LYS A 332 5.39 -23.33 -8.17
CA LYS A 332 5.31 -22.49 -9.38
C LYS A 332 3.88 -22.43 -9.96
N ALA A 333 2.93 -23.03 -9.27
CA ALA A 333 1.54 -23.06 -9.70
C ALA A 333 0.73 -21.93 -9.03
N VAL A 334 -0.17 -21.30 -9.81
CA VAL A 334 -1.22 -20.42 -9.33
C VAL A 334 -2.56 -21.06 -9.70
N LEU A 335 -3.39 -21.34 -8.69
CA LEU A 335 -4.75 -21.87 -8.88
C LEU A 335 -5.78 -20.82 -8.48
N TRP A 336 -6.93 -20.87 -9.10
CA TRP A 336 -8.02 -19.92 -8.84
C TRP A 336 -9.38 -20.63 -8.68
N ASN A 337 -10.30 -19.97 -7.96
CA ASN A 337 -11.69 -20.42 -7.89
C ASN A 337 -12.45 -20.17 -9.19
N GLU A 338 -12.14 -19.07 -9.87
CA GLU A 338 -12.69 -18.58 -11.12
C GLU A 338 -11.69 -17.60 -11.74
N SER A 339 -11.52 -17.56 -13.07
CA SER A 339 -10.79 -16.49 -13.73
C SER A 339 -11.72 -15.38 -14.22
N HIS A 340 -11.18 -14.19 -14.42
CA HIS A 340 -11.95 -13.09 -15.01
C HIS A 340 -12.40 -13.42 -16.44
N ASP A 341 -11.64 -14.20 -17.19
CA ASP A 341 -12.00 -14.64 -18.54
C ASP A 341 -13.22 -15.57 -18.53
N THR A 342 -13.19 -16.63 -17.70
CA THR A 342 -14.33 -17.55 -17.59
C THR A 342 -15.58 -16.88 -17.04
N TYR A 343 -15.41 -15.81 -16.23
CA TYR A 343 -16.50 -14.96 -15.80
C TYR A 343 -17.01 -14.06 -16.92
N ALA A 344 -16.13 -13.41 -17.67
CA ALA A 344 -16.47 -12.49 -18.74
C ALA A 344 -17.11 -13.20 -19.94
N ASP A 345 -16.57 -14.37 -20.34
CA ASP A 345 -17.12 -15.16 -21.46
C ASP A 345 -18.42 -15.88 -21.10
N GLY A 346 -18.78 -15.96 -19.82
CA GLY A 346 -20.01 -16.56 -19.31
C GLY A 346 -19.90 -18.03 -18.94
N SER A 347 -18.76 -18.70 -19.17
CA SER A 347 -18.58 -20.12 -18.86
C SER A 347 -18.67 -20.46 -17.37
N SER A 348 -18.34 -19.51 -16.50
CA SER A 348 -18.47 -19.67 -15.04
C SER A 348 -19.47 -18.70 -14.39
N ARG A 349 -19.82 -17.60 -15.04
CA ARG A 349 -20.65 -16.53 -14.48
C ARG A 349 -21.99 -16.99 -13.91
N GLY A 350 -22.62 -18.00 -14.52
CA GLY A 350 -23.86 -18.59 -14.04
C GLY A 350 -23.75 -19.48 -12.81
N GLN A 351 -22.52 -19.80 -12.37
CA GLN A 351 -22.32 -20.64 -11.20
C GLN A 351 -22.45 -19.79 -9.91
N SER A 352 -22.98 -20.42 -8.84
CA SER A 352 -23.29 -19.73 -7.59
C SER A 352 -22.03 -19.36 -6.79
N ASP A 353 -22.14 -18.36 -5.91
CA ASP A 353 -21.10 -18.03 -4.94
C ASP A 353 -20.76 -19.23 -4.04
N SER A 354 -21.74 -20.08 -3.72
CA SER A 354 -21.50 -21.34 -2.99
C SER A 354 -20.55 -22.26 -3.77
N THR A 355 -20.74 -22.43 -5.08
CA THR A 355 -19.79 -23.19 -5.93
C THR A 355 -18.41 -22.56 -5.91
N MET A 356 -18.32 -21.21 -6.03
CA MET A 356 -17.05 -20.50 -5.98
C MET A 356 -16.32 -20.69 -4.65
N ASN A 357 -17.04 -20.58 -3.51
CA ASN A 357 -16.44 -20.72 -2.19
C ASN A 357 -16.04 -22.18 -1.87
N LYS A 358 -16.80 -23.16 -2.35
CA LYS A 358 -16.41 -24.58 -2.27
C LYS A 358 -15.19 -24.88 -3.12
N THR A 359 -15.12 -24.33 -4.33
CA THR A 359 -13.90 -24.45 -5.15
C THR A 359 -12.72 -23.80 -4.44
N TRP A 360 -12.91 -22.62 -3.86
CA TRP A 360 -11.90 -21.92 -3.10
C TRP A 360 -11.37 -22.74 -1.92
N ALA A 361 -12.27 -23.43 -1.22
CA ALA A 361 -11.87 -24.31 -0.12
C ALA A 361 -10.91 -25.42 -0.56
N LEU A 362 -10.96 -25.84 -1.81
CA LEU A 362 -10.05 -26.87 -2.35
C LEU A 362 -8.80 -26.29 -2.99
N VAL A 363 -8.92 -25.23 -3.80
CA VAL A 363 -7.76 -24.64 -4.48
C VAL A 363 -6.96 -23.70 -3.58
N GLY A 364 -7.64 -22.91 -2.75
CA GLY A 364 -7.01 -21.95 -1.86
C GLY A 364 -6.30 -22.56 -0.66
N THR A 365 -6.52 -23.84 -0.35
CA THR A 365 -5.84 -24.53 0.76
C THR A 365 -4.69 -25.44 0.33
N ARG A 366 -4.35 -25.46 -0.98
CA ARG A 366 -3.25 -26.27 -1.51
C ARG A 366 -1.91 -25.85 -0.91
N ALA A 367 -1.04 -26.80 -0.65
CA ALA A 367 0.33 -26.54 -0.20
C ALA A 367 1.17 -25.95 -1.34
N GLU A 368 2.08 -25.02 -1.00
CA GLU A 368 3.06 -24.41 -1.92
C GLU A 368 2.48 -23.64 -3.14
N VAL A 369 1.17 -23.66 -3.34
CA VAL A 369 0.46 -23.06 -4.47
C VAL A 369 -0.05 -21.68 -4.10
N ALA A 370 0.15 -20.67 -4.92
CA ALA A 370 -0.54 -19.41 -4.74
C ALA A 370 -2.02 -19.56 -5.11
N GLY A 371 -2.91 -19.11 -4.22
CA GLY A 371 -4.34 -19.10 -4.49
C GLY A 371 -4.78 -17.74 -5.01
N MET A 372 -5.64 -17.68 -6.04
CA MET A 372 -6.24 -16.46 -6.54
C MET A 372 -7.77 -16.56 -6.49
N TYR A 373 -8.40 -15.66 -5.75
CA TYR A 373 -9.86 -15.54 -5.65
C TYR A 373 -10.35 -14.38 -6.52
N LEU A 374 -11.19 -14.64 -7.50
CA LEU A 374 -11.85 -13.57 -8.26
C LEU A 374 -12.94 -12.90 -7.40
N ALA A 375 -12.73 -11.65 -7.05
CA ALA A 375 -13.77 -10.82 -6.46
C ALA A 375 -14.68 -10.28 -7.56
N ARG A 376 -15.75 -10.99 -7.87
CA ARG A 376 -16.68 -10.64 -8.96
C ARG A 376 -17.13 -9.19 -8.84
N PRO A 377 -17.06 -8.37 -9.89
CA PRO A 377 -17.59 -7.01 -9.87
C PRO A 377 -19.12 -7.04 -9.78
N ALA A 378 -19.72 -5.94 -9.36
CA ALA A 378 -21.17 -5.80 -9.30
C ALA A 378 -21.83 -5.95 -10.68
N ASN A 379 -21.12 -5.55 -11.73
CA ASN A 379 -21.52 -5.78 -13.12
C ASN A 379 -20.29 -6.09 -13.97
N TYR A 380 -20.29 -7.18 -14.72
CA TYR A 380 -19.10 -7.63 -15.43
C TYR A 380 -18.73 -6.78 -16.65
N SER A 381 -19.66 -6.06 -17.26
CA SER A 381 -19.44 -5.39 -18.54
C SER A 381 -19.57 -3.87 -18.54
N GLN A 382 -20.32 -3.28 -17.60
CA GLN A 382 -20.75 -1.88 -17.74
C GLN A 382 -20.41 -0.96 -16.57
N ASN A 383 -19.95 -1.45 -15.44
CA ASN A 383 -19.66 -0.64 -14.28
C ASN A 383 -18.21 -0.85 -13.82
N ILE A 384 -17.29 -0.65 -14.74
CA ILE A 384 -15.88 -0.64 -14.43
C ILE A 384 -15.61 0.43 -13.39
N GLY A 385 -14.80 0.11 -12.40
CA GLY A 385 -14.52 0.98 -11.26
C GLY A 385 -15.45 0.77 -10.07
N THR A 386 -16.54 0.01 -10.18
CA THR A 386 -17.40 -0.32 -9.04
C THR A 386 -16.82 -1.45 -8.19
N SER A 387 -17.05 -1.37 -6.86
CA SER A 387 -16.70 -2.47 -5.96
C SER A 387 -17.56 -3.70 -6.23
N SER A 388 -17.02 -4.89 -5.93
CA SER A 388 -17.73 -6.15 -6.10
C SER A 388 -18.82 -6.35 -5.05
N VAL A 389 -19.68 -7.31 -5.32
CA VAL A 389 -20.51 -7.95 -4.30
C VAL A 389 -19.66 -8.79 -3.34
N THR A 390 -20.18 -9.11 -2.20
CA THR A 390 -19.47 -9.41 -0.96
C THR A 390 -19.04 -10.87 -0.75
N ALA A 391 -19.17 -11.77 -1.74
CA ALA A 391 -18.87 -13.21 -1.56
C ALA A 391 -17.46 -13.51 -1.08
N TRP A 392 -16.47 -12.72 -1.51
CA TRP A 392 -15.07 -12.82 -1.06
C TRP A 392 -14.89 -12.53 0.44
N ALA A 393 -15.85 -11.84 1.03
CA ALA A 393 -15.85 -11.47 2.45
C ALA A 393 -16.71 -12.39 3.33
N ASN A 394 -17.17 -13.51 2.81
CA ASN A 394 -17.93 -14.50 3.58
C ASN A 394 -17.03 -15.16 4.63
N LYS A 395 -17.66 -15.59 5.73
CA LYS A 395 -16.95 -16.22 6.88
C LYS A 395 -16.17 -17.47 6.49
N GLU A 396 -16.68 -18.27 5.56
CA GLU A 396 -15.98 -19.46 5.08
C GLU A 396 -14.72 -19.09 4.28
N VAL A 397 -14.74 -18.01 3.48
CA VAL A 397 -13.56 -17.52 2.77
C VAL A 397 -12.49 -17.05 3.77
N LYS A 398 -12.91 -16.30 4.79
CA LYS A 398 -12.02 -15.91 5.89
C LYS A 398 -11.39 -17.11 6.58
N ALA A 399 -12.18 -18.13 6.90
CA ALA A 399 -11.68 -19.34 7.55
C ALA A 399 -10.67 -20.09 6.67
N ILE A 400 -10.95 -20.21 5.35
CA ILE A 400 -10.07 -20.84 4.37
C ILE A 400 -8.74 -20.08 4.25
N ASN A 401 -8.78 -18.75 4.13
CA ASN A 401 -7.56 -17.94 4.00
C ASN A 401 -6.71 -18.01 5.27
N LYS A 402 -7.34 -17.89 6.44
CA LYS A 402 -6.62 -18.04 7.72
C LYS A 402 -6.04 -19.43 7.92
N PHE A 403 -6.73 -20.47 7.47
CA PHE A 403 -6.20 -21.83 7.45
C PHE A 403 -4.93 -21.93 6.57
N LYS A 404 -4.97 -21.39 5.36
CA LYS A 404 -3.81 -21.36 4.45
C LYS A 404 -2.62 -20.66 5.10
N ASN A 405 -2.84 -19.46 5.67
CA ASN A 405 -1.80 -18.69 6.34
C ASN A 405 -1.23 -19.44 7.56
N TYR A 406 -2.10 -20.08 8.35
CA TYR A 406 -1.70 -20.83 9.55
C TYR A 406 -0.83 -22.04 9.22
N PHE A 407 -1.17 -22.77 8.14
CA PHE A 407 -0.48 -23.98 7.71
C PHE A 407 0.58 -23.73 6.62
N GLY A 408 1.10 -22.50 6.50
CA GLY A 408 2.20 -22.21 5.59
C GLY A 408 3.40 -23.15 5.80
N GLY A 409 3.93 -23.72 4.72
CA GLY A 409 5.04 -24.68 4.78
C GLY A 409 4.67 -26.11 5.19
N GLU A 410 3.45 -26.39 5.69
CA GLU A 410 3.01 -27.73 6.05
C GLU A 410 2.59 -28.53 4.80
N THR A 411 2.88 -29.83 4.83
CA THR A 411 2.50 -30.76 3.76
C THR A 411 0.99 -30.93 3.65
N GLU A 412 0.49 -31.27 2.45
CA GLU A 412 -0.92 -31.57 2.21
C GLU A 412 -1.18 -33.06 1.96
N TYR A 413 -2.41 -33.48 2.22
CA TYR A 413 -2.93 -34.79 1.86
C TYR A 413 -4.37 -34.67 1.34
N LEU A 414 -4.54 -34.79 0.02
CA LEU A 414 -5.83 -34.70 -0.64
C LEU A 414 -6.56 -36.04 -0.61
N SER A 415 -7.85 -36.03 -0.29
CA SER A 415 -8.65 -37.24 -0.25
C SER A 415 -10.13 -36.98 -0.58
N SER A 416 -10.92 -38.02 -0.75
CA SER A 416 -12.37 -37.92 -0.90
C SER A 416 -13.07 -39.16 -0.35
N SER A 417 -14.33 -39.00 0.08
CA SER A 417 -15.20 -40.07 0.53
C SER A 417 -16.67 -39.69 0.31
N GLY A 418 -17.40 -40.46 -0.50
CA GLY A 418 -18.76 -40.08 -0.90
C GLY A 418 -18.79 -38.72 -1.60
N SER A 419 -19.60 -37.79 -1.09
CA SER A 419 -19.71 -36.43 -1.59
C SER A 419 -18.66 -35.46 -0.99
N ILE A 420 -17.79 -35.91 -0.12
CA ILE A 420 -16.83 -35.08 0.61
C ILE A 420 -15.46 -35.15 -0.06
N ALA A 421 -14.97 -34.02 -0.55
CA ALA A 421 -13.57 -33.79 -0.89
C ALA A 421 -12.88 -33.10 0.30
N TYR A 422 -11.63 -33.46 0.62
CA TYR A 422 -10.95 -32.85 1.75
C TYR A 422 -9.43 -32.82 1.57
N ASN A 423 -8.82 -31.81 2.23
CA ASN A 423 -7.40 -31.56 2.24
C ASN A 423 -6.91 -31.48 3.71
N GLU A 424 -6.12 -32.45 4.14
CA GLU A 424 -5.42 -32.40 5.43
C GLU A 424 -4.12 -31.61 5.29
N ARG A 425 -3.80 -30.72 6.25
CA ARG A 425 -2.55 -29.95 6.30
C ARG A 425 -1.79 -30.28 7.58
N GLY A 426 -0.52 -30.69 7.42
CA GLY A 426 0.28 -31.22 8.53
C GLY A 426 -0.44 -32.38 9.25
N THR A 427 -0.48 -32.29 10.56
CA THR A 427 -1.14 -33.33 11.41
C THR A 427 -2.29 -32.79 12.27
N SER A 428 -2.71 -31.55 12.06
CA SER A 428 -3.67 -30.88 12.96
C SER A 428 -4.71 -30.02 12.25
N GLY A 429 -4.79 -30.04 10.91
CA GLY A 429 -5.79 -29.28 10.17
C GLY A 429 -6.39 -30.08 9.03
N VAL A 430 -7.67 -29.82 8.72
CA VAL A 430 -8.34 -30.34 7.54
C VAL A 430 -9.42 -29.37 7.06
N VAL A 431 -9.54 -29.22 5.75
CA VAL A 431 -10.68 -28.57 5.09
C VAL A 431 -11.51 -29.63 4.41
N LEU A 432 -12.83 -29.64 4.70
CA LEU A 432 -13.79 -30.60 4.12
C LEU A 432 -14.86 -29.83 3.34
N VAL A 433 -15.17 -30.33 2.15
CA VAL A 433 -16.14 -29.76 1.23
C VAL A 433 -17.17 -30.80 0.83
N ASN A 434 -18.44 -30.55 1.15
CA ASN A 434 -19.56 -31.32 0.60
C ASN A 434 -19.86 -30.81 -0.80
N CYS A 435 -19.37 -31.49 -1.82
CA CYS A 435 -19.55 -31.08 -3.23
C CYS A 435 -21.01 -31.17 -3.67
N SER A 436 -21.78 -32.14 -3.19
CA SER A 436 -23.16 -32.41 -3.65
C SER A 436 -24.26 -31.71 -2.83
N GLY A 437 -23.93 -31.01 -1.76
CA GLY A 437 -24.93 -30.43 -0.87
C GLY A 437 -24.39 -29.40 0.11
N THR A 438 -25.15 -29.13 1.14
CA THR A 438 -24.81 -28.19 2.22
C THR A 438 -24.47 -28.95 3.49
N SER A 439 -25.26 -28.80 4.54
CA SER A 439 -25.03 -29.44 5.84
C SER A 439 -25.06 -30.97 5.72
N THR A 440 -24.08 -31.63 6.33
CA THR A 440 -24.04 -33.09 6.40
C THR A 440 -23.15 -33.58 7.54
N SER A 441 -23.53 -34.68 8.17
CA SER A 441 -22.63 -35.40 9.09
C SER A 441 -21.56 -36.13 8.29
N VAL A 442 -20.33 -36.07 8.76
CA VAL A 442 -19.20 -36.73 8.11
C VAL A 442 -18.54 -37.74 9.04
N SER A 443 -18.07 -38.84 8.45
CA SER A 443 -17.15 -39.80 9.03
C SER A 443 -16.19 -40.21 7.90
N VAL A 444 -15.03 -39.57 7.83
CA VAL A 444 -14.05 -39.79 6.75
C VAL A 444 -12.71 -40.20 7.33
N LYS A 445 -11.87 -40.85 6.55
CA LYS A 445 -10.58 -41.34 7.02
C LYS A 445 -9.65 -40.16 7.36
N ALA A 446 -9.05 -40.19 8.55
CA ALA A 446 -7.91 -39.36 8.90
C ALA A 446 -6.63 -40.03 8.37
N ASN A 447 -5.97 -39.37 7.41
CA ASN A 447 -4.73 -39.88 6.82
C ASN A 447 -3.51 -39.36 7.57
N LYS A 448 -3.56 -38.14 8.07
CA LYS A 448 -2.45 -37.43 8.74
C LYS A 448 -2.85 -36.80 10.07
N MET A 449 -4.12 -36.39 10.23
CA MET A 449 -4.56 -35.75 11.46
C MET A 449 -4.42 -36.70 12.67
N LYS A 450 -3.91 -36.16 13.77
CA LYS A 450 -3.79 -36.84 15.06
C LYS A 450 -5.14 -36.90 15.77
N ASP A 451 -5.31 -37.93 16.63
CA ASP A 451 -6.47 -38.04 17.50
C ASP A 451 -6.61 -36.79 18.39
N GLY A 452 -7.83 -36.28 18.52
CA GLY A 452 -8.14 -35.10 19.30
C GLY A 452 -9.48 -34.47 18.91
N ALA A 453 -9.85 -33.42 19.65
CA ALA A 453 -10.98 -32.58 19.35
C ALA A 453 -10.48 -31.28 18.65
N TYR A 454 -11.13 -30.92 17.58
CA TYR A 454 -10.80 -29.77 16.76
C TYR A 454 -12.04 -28.90 16.48
N THR A 455 -11.86 -27.62 16.26
CA THR A 455 -12.95 -26.68 16.03
C THR A 455 -13.06 -26.33 14.55
N ASP A 456 -14.27 -26.40 14.01
CA ASP A 456 -14.59 -25.86 12.69
C ASP A 456 -14.66 -24.30 12.76
N GLN A 457 -13.77 -23.63 12.10
CA GLN A 457 -13.65 -22.16 12.10
C GLN A 457 -14.79 -21.46 11.36
N VAL A 458 -15.63 -22.20 10.60
CA VAL A 458 -16.81 -21.66 9.90
C VAL A 458 -18.03 -21.61 10.80
N THR A 459 -18.23 -22.67 11.62
CA THR A 459 -19.46 -22.85 12.41
C THR A 459 -19.24 -22.87 13.92
N GLY A 460 -18.00 -23.11 14.38
CA GLY A 460 -17.70 -23.39 15.80
C GLY A 460 -18.00 -24.84 16.21
N ASN A 461 -18.49 -25.71 15.32
CA ASN A 461 -18.78 -27.11 15.65
C ASN A 461 -17.49 -27.84 15.99
N THR A 462 -17.61 -28.81 16.94
CA THR A 462 -16.52 -29.70 17.27
C THR A 462 -16.46 -30.86 16.28
N PHE A 463 -15.27 -31.11 15.76
CA PHE A 463 -14.89 -32.30 15.02
C PHE A 463 -13.99 -33.15 15.91
N THR A 464 -14.15 -34.47 15.86
CA THR A 464 -13.32 -35.40 16.61
C THR A 464 -12.53 -36.28 15.65
N VAL A 465 -11.24 -36.39 15.88
CA VAL A 465 -10.39 -37.41 15.23
C VAL A 465 -10.14 -38.52 16.25
N SER A 466 -10.52 -39.72 15.91
CA SER A 466 -10.34 -40.89 16.78
C SER A 466 -10.34 -42.16 15.95
N GLY A 467 -9.39 -43.06 16.24
CA GLY A 467 -9.27 -44.32 15.55
C GLY A 467 -9.10 -44.19 14.05
N GLY A 468 -8.41 -43.15 13.59
CA GLY A 468 -8.16 -42.87 12.17
C GLY A 468 -9.40 -42.39 11.41
N GLN A 469 -10.40 -41.82 12.10
CA GLN A 469 -11.60 -41.25 11.49
C GLN A 469 -11.78 -39.80 11.97
N ILE A 470 -12.09 -38.90 11.02
CA ILE A 470 -12.55 -37.56 11.28
C ILE A 470 -14.07 -37.56 11.28
N LYS A 471 -14.69 -37.15 12.38
CA LYS A 471 -16.16 -37.14 12.55
C LYS A 471 -16.61 -35.75 12.97
N GLY A 472 -17.72 -35.27 12.40
CA GLY A 472 -18.30 -33.98 12.76
C GLY A 472 -19.48 -33.63 11.87
N GLN A 473 -19.95 -32.38 11.99
CA GLN A 473 -21.06 -31.82 11.22
C GLN A 473 -20.60 -30.64 10.38
N ILE A 474 -20.59 -30.78 9.05
CA ILE A 474 -20.43 -29.66 8.13
C ILE A 474 -21.68 -28.79 8.18
N GLY A 475 -21.51 -27.48 8.26
CA GLY A 475 -22.61 -26.50 8.30
C GLY A 475 -23.24 -26.19 6.95
N SER A 476 -24.14 -25.18 6.94
CA SER A 476 -24.97 -24.81 5.79
C SER A 476 -24.22 -24.31 4.55
N THR A 477 -22.95 -23.89 4.69
CA THR A 477 -22.12 -23.49 3.57
C THR A 477 -21.60 -24.67 2.75
N GLY A 478 -21.70 -25.91 3.31
CA GLY A 478 -21.10 -27.10 2.72
C GLY A 478 -19.57 -27.17 2.90
N ILE A 479 -18.99 -26.31 3.74
CA ILE A 479 -17.56 -26.19 4.00
C ILE A 479 -17.32 -26.29 5.51
N ALA A 480 -16.34 -27.07 5.94
CA ALA A 480 -15.78 -27.02 7.28
C ALA A 480 -14.27 -26.82 7.21
N VAL A 481 -13.75 -25.91 8.02
CA VAL A 481 -12.33 -25.59 8.14
C VAL A 481 -11.90 -25.91 9.57
N VAL A 482 -11.34 -27.09 9.76
CA VAL A 482 -11.22 -27.73 11.05
C VAL A 482 -9.79 -27.73 11.54
N TYR A 483 -9.50 -26.94 12.55
CA TYR A 483 -8.24 -26.88 13.28
C TYR A 483 -8.40 -26.09 14.56
N ASN A 484 -7.48 -26.27 15.50
CA ASN A 484 -7.41 -25.42 16.67
C ASN A 484 -6.45 -24.27 16.38
N ALA A 485 -7.00 -23.12 16.11
CA ALA A 485 -6.20 -21.89 15.93
C ALA A 485 -5.49 -21.59 17.25
N VAL A 486 -4.18 -21.76 17.29
CA VAL A 486 -3.35 -21.23 18.37
C VAL A 486 -2.84 -19.89 17.87
N SER A 487 -3.18 -18.82 18.56
CA SER A 487 -2.59 -17.50 18.24
C SER A 487 -1.08 -17.61 18.43
N LYS A 488 -0.31 -17.18 17.41
CA LYS A 488 1.16 -17.22 17.49
C LYS A 488 1.64 -16.48 18.74
N PRO A 489 2.71 -16.95 19.38
CA PRO A 489 3.34 -16.18 20.47
C PRO A 489 3.72 -14.78 19.93
N SER A 490 3.50 -13.74 20.72
CA SER A 490 3.89 -12.38 20.36
C SER A 490 4.36 -11.58 21.58
N VAL A 491 5.15 -10.53 21.31
CA VAL A 491 5.53 -9.50 22.30
C VAL A 491 4.89 -8.19 21.87
N SER A 492 4.10 -7.59 22.73
CA SER A 492 3.71 -6.17 22.56
C SER A 492 4.75 -5.28 23.24
N VAL A 493 5.06 -4.15 22.59
CA VAL A 493 6.06 -3.18 23.02
C VAL A 493 5.35 -1.83 23.20
N SER A 494 5.40 -1.25 24.41
CA SER A 494 4.62 -0.06 24.78
C SER A 494 5.05 1.24 24.07
N LYS A 495 6.24 1.26 23.48
CA LYS A 495 6.76 2.42 22.75
C LYS A 495 7.04 2.06 21.30
N ALA A 496 6.45 2.82 20.39
CA ALA A 496 6.72 2.70 18.95
C ALA A 496 8.16 3.16 18.63
N SER A 497 8.65 2.84 17.43
CA SER A 497 9.91 3.41 16.93
C SER A 497 9.80 4.94 16.87
N GLY A 498 10.86 5.65 17.33
CA GLY A 498 10.79 7.11 17.33
C GLY A 498 11.88 7.76 18.17
N THR A 499 11.80 9.10 18.32
CA THR A 499 12.71 9.91 19.13
C THR A 499 12.02 10.29 20.43
N TYR A 500 12.69 10.02 21.57
CA TYR A 500 12.16 10.26 22.92
C TYR A 500 13.05 11.22 23.69
N ARG A 501 12.45 12.20 24.38
CA ARG A 501 13.16 13.16 25.23
C ARG A 501 13.45 12.53 26.59
N VAL A 502 14.66 12.06 26.76
CA VAL A 502 15.11 11.36 27.97
C VAL A 502 16.54 11.75 28.26
N ASP A 503 16.88 12.03 29.54
CA ASP A 503 18.24 12.37 29.94
C ASP A 503 19.25 11.34 29.43
N LYS A 504 20.46 11.83 29.09
CA LYS A 504 21.50 10.95 28.55
C LYS A 504 21.82 9.77 29.47
N ALA A 505 21.83 9.99 30.78
CA ALA A 505 22.09 8.96 31.78
C ALA A 505 20.94 7.95 31.92
N SER A 506 19.72 8.36 31.60
CA SER A 506 18.52 7.51 31.64
C SER A 506 18.30 6.78 30.31
N GLY A 507 17.61 5.66 30.34
CA GLY A 507 17.10 4.99 29.14
C GLY A 507 15.63 5.30 28.90
N ILE A 508 15.18 5.03 27.70
CA ILE A 508 13.75 5.04 27.35
C ILE A 508 13.09 3.85 28.05
N SER A 509 12.11 4.11 28.91
CA SER A 509 11.36 3.06 29.60
C SER A 509 10.38 2.40 28.60
N VAL A 510 10.53 1.10 28.40
CA VAL A 510 9.71 0.31 27.47
C VAL A 510 9.15 -0.89 28.18
N ASP A 511 7.83 -1.10 28.12
CA ASP A 511 7.17 -2.27 28.65
C ASP A 511 7.01 -3.33 27.56
N LEU A 512 7.36 -4.53 27.89
CA LEU A 512 7.21 -5.73 27.08
C LEU A 512 6.13 -6.61 27.69
N SER A 513 5.16 -7.07 26.91
CA SER A 513 4.11 -7.99 27.39
C SER A 513 3.94 -9.15 26.43
N LEU A 514 3.88 -10.35 26.99
CA LEU A 514 3.70 -11.59 26.22
C LEU A 514 2.22 -11.89 25.97
N THR A 515 1.90 -12.29 24.76
CA THR A 515 0.61 -12.83 24.39
C THR A 515 0.80 -14.21 23.78
N ASN A 516 0.06 -15.22 24.26
CA ASN A 516 0.14 -16.64 23.82
C ASN A 516 1.58 -17.22 23.85
N ALA A 517 2.40 -16.75 24.76
CA ALA A 517 3.80 -17.14 24.89
C ALA A 517 4.12 -17.54 26.34
N THR A 518 5.02 -18.51 26.51
CA THR A 518 5.55 -18.91 27.82
C THR A 518 6.75 -18.04 28.21
N SER A 519 7.50 -17.56 27.22
CA SER A 519 8.64 -16.67 27.42
C SER A 519 8.89 -15.82 26.18
N GLY A 520 9.61 -14.73 26.37
CA GLY A 520 10.11 -13.88 25.30
C GLY A 520 11.59 -13.59 25.48
N THR A 521 12.22 -13.11 24.41
CA THR A 521 13.58 -12.58 24.47
C THR A 521 13.62 -11.17 23.95
N TYR A 522 14.57 -10.36 24.44
CA TYR A 522 14.88 -9.06 23.89
C TYR A 522 16.39 -8.86 23.82
N SER A 523 16.84 -8.12 22.84
CA SER A 523 18.23 -7.67 22.73
C SER A 523 18.27 -6.20 22.30
N ILE A 524 19.28 -5.46 22.79
CA ILE A 524 19.51 -4.06 22.45
C ILE A 524 20.79 -3.98 21.63
N ASN A 525 20.72 -3.32 20.46
CA ASN A 525 21.84 -3.12 19.53
C ASN A 525 22.58 -4.43 19.14
N GLY A 526 21.84 -5.54 19.01
CA GLY A 526 22.42 -6.85 18.69
C GLY A 526 23.23 -7.49 19.82
N GLY A 527 23.15 -6.95 21.04
CA GLY A 527 23.76 -7.55 22.23
C GLY A 527 23.16 -8.89 22.60
N THR A 528 23.63 -9.50 23.69
CA THR A 528 23.13 -10.80 24.16
C THR A 528 21.64 -10.74 24.45
N ALA A 529 20.89 -11.64 23.86
CA ALA A 529 19.45 -11.77 24.09
C ALA A 529 19.16 -12.14 25.56
N GLN A 530 18.24 -11.40 26.19
CA GLN A 530 17.77 -11.62 27.56
C GLN A 530 16.37 -12.21 27.52
N THR A 531 16.13 -13.22 28.33
CA THR A 531 14.82 -13.89 28.44
C THR A 531 13.94 -13.24 29.50
N PHE A 532 12.63 -13.17 29.27
CA PHE A 532 11.62 -12.75 30.22
C PHE A 532 10.35 -13.59 30.14
N THR A 533 9.52 -13.52 31.17
CA THR A 533 8.21 -14.20 31.25
C THR A 533 7.15 -13.18 31.68
N GLY A 534 5.92 -13.33 31.19
CA GLY A 534 4.81 -12.41 31.48
C GLY A 534 5.05 -11.01 30.89
N SER A 535 5.15 -10.00 31.75
CA SER A 535 5.49 -8.63 31.38
C SER A 535 6.81 -8.19 32.00
N LYS A 536 7.52 -7.27 31.34
CA LYS A 536 8.79 -6.73 31.81
C LYS A 536 9.00 -5.31 31.32
N THR A 537 9.33 -4.39 32.23
CA THR A 537 9.81 -3.07 31.88
C THR A 537 11.32 -3.11 31.68
N ILE A 538 11.81 -2.55 30.60
CA ILE A 538 13.23 -2.44 30.26
C ILE A 538 13.62 -0.97 30.06
N SER A 539 14.90 -0.65 30.27
CA SER A 539 15.50 0.64 29.95
C SER A 539 16.31 0.51 28.66
N VAL A 540 15.95 1.28 27.63
CA VAL A 540 16.56 1.20 26.30
C VAL A 540 17.42 2.43 26.08
N GLY A 541 18.75 2.25 25.80
CA GLY A 541 19.65 3.32 25.45
C GLY A 541 20.18 4.13 26.63
N GLU A 542 20.24 3.56 27.83
CA GLU A 542 20.91 4.18 28.99
C GLU A 542 22.37 4.52 28.67
N GLY A 543 22.79 5.75 28.93
CA GLY A 543 24.14 6.25 28.63
C GLY A 543 24.43 6.53 27.13
N VAL A 544 23.54 6.21 26.24
CA VAL A 544 23.70 6.46 24.78
C VAL A 544 23.54 7.96 24.50
N ASP A 545 24.36 8.48 23.60
CA ASP A 545 24.33 9.89 23.19
C ASP A 545 23.03 10.23 22.43
N TYR A 546 22.67 11.52 22.46
CA TYR A 546 21.51 12.04 21.73
C TYR A 546 21.68 11.87 20.21
N GLY A 547 20.57 11.55 19.51
CA GLY A 547 20.54 11.34 18.05
C GLY A 547 21.09 10.00 17.57
N VAL A 548 21.71 9.21 18.45
CA VAL A 548 22.24 7.87 18.12
C VAL A 548 21.09 6.88 18.05
N GLU A 549 21.09 6.04 17.01
CA GLU A 549 20.09 4.99 16.80
C GLU A 549 20.30 3.83 17.78
N ILE A 550 19.21 3.39 18.40
CA ILE A 550 19.18 2.27 19.34
C ILE A 550 18.14 1.27 18.83
N LYS A 551 18.56 0.02 18.61
CA LYS A 551 17.68 -1.05 18.12
C LYS A 551 17.28 -1.98 19.26
N LEU A 552 15.97 -2.15 19.47
CA LEU A 552 15.40 -3.17 20.34
C LEU A 552 14.81 -4.28 19.47
N THR A 553 15.33 -5.50 19.59
CA THR A 553 14.76 -6.67 18.89
C THR A 553 14.13 -7.59 19.92
N VAL A 554 12.89 -8.03 19.66
CA VAL A 554 12.10 -8.90 20.55
C VAL A 554 11.60 -10.16 19.82
N THR A 555 11.49 -11.26 20.54
CA THR A 555 10.81 -12.51 20.09
C THR A 555 10.00 -13.11 21.22
N ALA A 556 9.00 -13.93 20.90
CA ALA A 556 8.22 -14.68 21.87
C ALA A 556 8.15 -16.16 21.50
N THR A 557 8.02 -17.07 22.48
CA THR A 557 7.83 -18.50 22.24
C THR A 557 6.85 -19.11 23.24
N ASP A 558 6.06 -20.08 22.77
CA ASP A 558 5.22 -20.93 23.61
C ASP A 558 5.92 -22.25 23.98
N GLY A 559 7.19 -22.41 23.60
CA GLY A 559 8.00 -23.62 23.75
C GLY A 559 7.87 -24.59 22.57
N LYS A 560 7.00 -24.32 21.60
CA LYS A 560 6.82 -25.10 20.36
C LYS A 560 7.06 -24.25 19.12
N THR A 561 6.55 -23.05 19.14
CA THR A 561 6.70 -22.05 18.08
C THR A 561 7.38 -20.80 18.64
N THR A 562 8.13 -20.11 17.81
CA THR A 562 8.76 -18.83 18.14
C THR A 562 8.31 -17.81 17.12
N SER A 563 7.98 -16.59 17.58
CA SER A 563 7.64 -15.48 16.68
C SER A 563 8.84 -15.07 15.85
N ASP A 564 8.59 -14.46 14.70
CA ASP A 564 9.63 -13.76 13.97
C ASP A 564 10.20 -12.61 14.82
N PRO A 565 11.49 -12.27 14.69
CA PRO A 565 12.09 -11.15 15.39
C PRO A 565 11.45 -9.83 14.94
N GLN A 566 10.93 -9.06 15.90
CA GLN A 566 10.46 -7.69 15.66
C GLN A 566 11.50 -6.71 16.14
N THR A 567 11.82 -5.68 15.34
CA THR A 567 12.83 -4.67 15.67
C THR A 567 12.20 -3.28 15.75
N TYR A 568 12.45 -2.60 16.86
CA TYR A 568 12.05 -1.23 17.11
C TYR A 568 13.30 -0.35 17.14
N THR A 569 13.22 0.83 16.55
CA THR A 569 14.33 1.76 16.44
C THR A 569 14.03 3.04 17.23
N TYR A 570 14.89 3.36 18.20
CA TYR A 570 14.74 4.53 19.06
C TYR A 570 15.90 5.51 18.90
N LYS A 571 15.65 6.79 19.17
CA LYS A 571 16.66 7.83 19.37
C LYS A 571 16.33 8.62 20.61
N LYS A 572 17.35 9.11 21.31
CA LYS A 572 17.13 10.04 22.42
C LYS A 572 17.37 11.47 21.98
N ALA A 573 16.56 12.39 22.51
CA ALA A 573 16.75 13.83 22.39
C ALA A 573 16.97 14.46 23.77
N ASP A 574 17.71 15.56 23.81
CA ASP A 574 18.03 16.30 25.06
C ASP A 574 16.75 16.96 25.60
N PRO A 575 16.25 16.59 26.79
CA PRO A 575 15.04 17.19 27.35
C PRO A 575 15.24 18.66 27.75
N SER A 576 16.48 19.10 27.97
CA SER A 576 16.79 20.50 28.26
C SER A 576 16.67 21.41 27.04
N LYS A 577 16.67 20.82 25.84
CA LYS A 577 16.47 21.50 24.55
C LYS A 577 15.09 21.20 24.05
N ALA A 578 14.07 21.67 24.74
CA ALA A 578 12.69 21.56 24.23
C ALA A 578 12.64 22.12 22.84
N GLN A 579 12.15 21.30 21.88
CA GLN A 579 11.92 21.80 20.53
C GLN A 579 10.83 22.86 20.58
N ARG A 580 11.08 24.00 19.96
CA ARG A 580 10.18 25.14 19.95
C ARG A 580 9.97 25.65 18.56
N ILE A 581 8.77 26.16 18.34
CA ILE A 581 8.43 26.92 17.14
C ILE A 581 8.41 28.38 17.54
N TYR A 582 9.15 29.19 16.80
CA TYR A 582 9.23 30.63 16.95
C TYR A 582 8.62 31.31 15.73
N PHE A 583 7.88 32.39 15.99
CA PHE A 583 7.28 33.22 14.95
C PHE A 583 7.65 34.68 15.19
N ASP A 584 8.37 35.28 14.23
CA ASP A 584 8.71 36.70 14.24
C ASP A 584 7.57 37.51 13.64
N ASN A 585 6.75 38.11 14.52
CA ASN A 585 5.60 38.91 14.12
C ASN A 585 5.94 40.34 13.71
N SER A 586 7.22 40.76 13.75
CA SER A 586 7.62 42.15 13.49
C SER A 586 7.26 42.65 12.11
N SER A 587 7.23 41.78 11.12
CA SER A 587 6.89 42.10 9.72
C SER A 587 5.42 41.81 9.37
N TYR A 588 4.73 41.01 10.17
CA TYR A 588 3.35 40.59 9.89
C TYR A 588 2.33 41.39 10.67
N ASN A 589 2.66 41.86 11.87
CA ASN A 589 1.82 42.68 12.74
C ASN A 589 0.46 42.06 13.07
N TRP A 590 0.40 40.71 13.18
CA TRP A 590 -0.80 39.97 13.55
C TRP A 590 -1.18 40.27 15.00
N LYS A 591 -2.48 40.39 15.28
CA LYS A 591 -3.00 40.65 16.63
C LYS A 591 -2.85 39.42 17.53
N SER A 592 -2.90 38.25 16.97
CA SER A 592 -2.69 36.97 17.62
C SER A 592 -2.03 36.00 16.66
N VAL A 593 -1.14 35.15 17.15
CA VAL A 593 -0.41 34.17 16.35
C VAL A 593 -0.81 32.81 16.85
N TYR A 594 -1.40 32.01 15.97
CA TYR A 594 -1.70 30.60 16.22
C TYR A 594 -0.77 29.72 15.40
N CYS A 595 -0.39 28.60 15.97
CA CYS A 595 0.37 27.57 15.28
C CYS A 595 -0.41 26.26 15.32
N TYR A 596 -0.78 25.78 14.14
CA TYR A 596 -1.37 24.46 13.97
C TYR A 596 -0.28 23.50 13.53
N ILE A 597 -0.10 22.38 14.26
CA ILE A 597 0.85 21.34 13.94
C ILE A 597 0.15 20.00 13.76
N TYR A 598 0.58 19.24 12.74
CA TYR A 598 0.04 17.93 12.45
C TYR A 598 1.12 17.02 11.86
N ASN A 599 0.98 15.69 12.05
CA ASN A 599 1.89 14.71 11.46
C ASN A 599 1.43 14.38 10.04
N VAL A 600 2.35 14.39 9.09
CA VAL A 600 2.09 13.97 7.71
C VAL A 600 2.35 12.47 7.63
N GLY A 601 1.26 11.66 7.57
CA GLY A 601 1.32 10.23 7.32
C GLY A 601 2.10 9.43 8.36
N GLY A 602 1.54 9.21 9.54
CA GLY A 602 2.11 8.33 10.55
C GLY A 602 1.24 8.28 11.80
N ASP A 603 1.14 7.12 12.41
CA ASP A 603 0.33 6.73 13.54
C ASP A 603 0.02 7.84 14.54
N THR A 604 -1.27 8.00 14.86
CA THR A 604 -1.74 8.77 16.00
C THR A 604 -1.02 8.30 17.27
N PRO A 605 -0.31 9.15 18.02
CA PRO A 605 0.16 8.77 19.35
C PRO A 605 -1.07 8.49 20.21
N THR A 606 -1.20 7.29 20.74
CA THR A 606 -2.16 7.00 21.79
C THR A 606 -1.81 7.90 22.98
N ASP A 607 -2.74 8.78 23.33
CA ASP A 607 -2.65 9.72 24.45
C ASP A 607 -2.29 8.97 25.75
N PRO A 608 -1.16 9.24 26.40
CA PRO A 608 -0.90 8.77 27.76
C PRO A 608 -1.54 9.77 28.73
N THR A 609 -2.63 9.35 29.35
CA THR A 609 -3.28 9.98 30.49
C THR A 609 -4.29 11.08 30.21
N THR A 610 -5.51 10.65 29.86
CA THR A 610 -6.69 11.41 30.25
C THR A 610 -7.01 11.09 31.72
N PRO A 611 -7.18 12.09 32.61
CA PRO A 611 -7.69 11.81 33.94
C PRO A 611 -9.10 11.26 33.84
N THR A 612 -9.31 10.10 34.41
CA THR A 612 -10.62 9.50 34.61
C THR A 612 -11.59 10.47 35.30
N SER A 613 -12.45 11.14 34.55
CA SER A 613 -13.81 11.42 34.97
C SER A 613 -14.62 12.04 33.85
N ALA A 614 -15.23 11.22 33.07
CA ALA A 614 -16.61 11.29 32.61
C ALA A 614 -16.87 9.95 31.95
N THR A 615 -17.73 9.18 32.53
CA THR A 615 -18.24 7.94 31.94
C THR A 615 -18.73 8.23 30.54
N ASP A 616 -17.92 7.83 29.54
CA ASP A 616 -18.38 7.68 28.17
C ASP A 616 -19.47 6.60 28.19
N PRO A 617 -20.73 6.89 27.81
CA PRO A 617 -21.71 5.86 27.67
C PRO A 617 -21.29 5.00 26.49
N THR A 618 -20.78 3.81 26.79
CA THR A 618 -20.63 2.72 25.84
C THR A 618 -22.01 2.31 25.35
N SER A 619 -22.51 3.02 24.37
CA SER A 619 -23.42 2.58 23.32
C SER A 619 -23.19 3.55 22.18
N ALA A 620 -22.93 3.04 20.98
CA ALA A 620 -23.08 3.80 19.76
C ALA A 620 -24.45 4.46 19.84
N GLY A 621 -24.52 5.74 20.21
CA GLY A 621 -25.77 6.48 20.35
C GLY A 621 -26.46 6.39 19.01
N ASN A 622 -27.71 5.98 19.02
CA ASN A 622 -28.61 5.87 17.89
C ASN A 622 -28.94 7.28 17.38
N THR A 623 -27.92 8.05 17.00
CA THR A 623 -28.04 9.44 16.53
C THR A 623 -27.71 9.56 15.06
N ILE A 624 -28.38 10.51 14.39
CA ILE A 624 -28.03 10.88 13.01
C ILE A 624 -27.70 12.38 12.97
N LYS A 625 -26.77 12.73 12.08
CA LYS A 625 -26.27 14.07 11.88
C LYS A 625 -26.72 14.64 10.54
N PHE A 626 -26.79 15.98 10.47
CA PHE A 626 -27.13 16.66 9.22
C PHE A 626 -26.36 17.98 9.11
N THR A 627 -25.71 18.19 7.97
CA THR A 627 -25.07 19.47 7.64
C THR A 627 -26.02 20.31 6.79
N ASP A 628 -26.38 21.47 7.29
CA ASP A 628 -27.19 22.46 6.58
C ASP A 628 -26.36 23.19 5.50
N SER A 629 -25.95 22.49 4.48
CA SER A 629 -25.12 23.02 3.39
C SER A 629 -25.81 24.16 2.61
N LEU A 630 -27.14 24.17 2.62
CA LEU A 630 -27.96 25.12 1.86
C LEU A 630 -28.46 26.30 2.71
N ASN A 631 -27.99 26.41 3.96
CA ASN A 631 -28.35 27.50 4.90
C ASN A 631 -29.88 27.60 5.17
N TRP A 632 -30.51 26.46 5.44
CA TRP A 632 -31.92 26.43 5.85
C TRP A 632 -32.15 27.15 7.18
N GLY A 633 -31.13 27.21 8.04
CA GLY A 633 -31.14 27.87 9.33
C GLY A 633 -31.92 27.15 10.42
N LYS A 634 -32.93 26.38 10.06
CA LYS A 634 -33.69 25.47 10.91
C LYS A 634 -33.80 24.12 10.22
N VAL A 635 -33.51 23.04 10.95
CA VAL A 635 -33.58 21.67 10.44
C VAL A 635 -34.44 20.81 11.36
N ASN A 636 -35.41 20.12 10.79
CA ASN A 636 -36.21 19.09 11.45
C ASN A 636 -35.90 17.74 10.80
N ALA A 637 -36.05 16.66 11.56
CA ALA A 637 -35.95 15.30 11.11
C ALA A 637 -37.27 14.54 11.33
N TYR A 638 -37.85 14.06 10.27
CA TYR A 638 -39.03 13.22 10.30
C TYR A 638 -38.63 11.75 10.04
N PHE A 639 -38.87 10.91 11.03
CA PHE A 639 -38.51 9.50 11.00
C PHE A 639 -39.70 8.60 10.73
N PHE A 640 -39.47 7.51 9.98
CA PHE A 640 -40.52 6.55 9.65
C PHE A 640 -39.98 5.15 9.29
N HIS A 641 -40.88 4.17 9.30
CA HIS A 641 -40.66 2.80 8.83
C HIS A 641 -41.81 2.41 7.91
N GLY A 642 -41.52 2.19 6.62
CA GLY A 642 -42.57 2.00 5.61
C GLY A 642 -43.53 3.20 5.57
N SER A 643 -44.78 3.01 5.94
CA SER A 643 -45.78 4.08 6.06
C SER A 643 -46.03 4.56 7.48
N GLU A 644 -45.35 3.99 8.48
CA GLU A 644 -45.54 4.30 9.90
C GLU A 644 -44.56 5.37 10.38
N THR A 645 -45.07 6.41 11.04
CA THR A 645 -44.27 7.46 11.66
C THR A 645 -43.59 6.93 12.91
N CYS A 646 -42.26 7.12 12.99
CA CYS A 646 -41.47 6.81 14.17
C CYS A 646 -41.11 8.13 14.89
N GLY A 647 -41.69 8.39 16.03
CA GLY A 647 -41.52 9.64 16.78
C GLY A 647 -42.53 10.72 16.46
N SER A 648 -42.10 11.97 16.22
CA SER A 648 -43.02 13.12 16.02
C SER A 648 -43.64 13.12 14.63
N ALA A 649 -44.93 13.53 14.56
CA ALA A 649 -45.60 13.75 13.28
C ALA A 649 -44.87 14.84 12.45
N TRP A 650 -45.17 14.86 11.14
CA TRP A 650 -44.62 15.86 10.21
C TRP A 650 -44.79 17.30 10.74
N PRO A 651 -43.74 18.13 10.67
CA PRO A 651 -42.43 17.99 9.98
C PRO A 651 -41.36 17.24 10.78
N GLY A 652 -41.70 16.51 11.83
CA GLY A 652 -40.75 15.79 12.66
C GLY A 652 -40.24 16.67 13.84
N SER A 653 -39.18 16.18 14.49
CA SER A 653 -38.56 16.87 15.62
C SER A 653 -37.46 17.82 15.15
N ALA A 654 -37.34 18.98 15.80
CA ALA A 654 -36.25 19.92 15.51
C ALA A 654 -34.92 19.31 15.92
N MET A 655 -33.92 19.40 15.05
CA MET A 655 -32.58 18.97 15.34
C MET A 655 -31.81 20.00 16.16
N THR A 656 -30.93 19.54 17.00
CA THR A 656 -30.07 20.40 17.80
C THR A 656 -28.79 20.76 17.02
N LYS A 657 -28.55 22.07 16.83
CA LYS A 657 -27.28 22.53 16.26
C LYS A 657 -26.19 22.36 17.31
N TYR A 658 -25.16 21.57 16.97
CA TYR A 658 -24.06 21.34 17.89
C TYR A 658 -22.75 22.01 17.42
N GLU A 659 -22.67 22.40 16.14
CA GLU A 659 -21.42 22.89 15.55
C GLU A 659 -21.68 23.78 14.31
N THR A 660 -20.66 24.50 13.89
CA THR A 660 -20.63 25.24 12.61
C THR A 660 -19.38 24.84 11.85
N THR A 661 -19.51 24.49 10.56
CA THR A 661 -18.37 24.12 9.70
C THR A 661 -17.46 25.31 9.45
N LEU A 662 -16.27 25.05 8.88
CA LEU A 662 -15.31 26.08 8.48
C LEU A 662 -15.93 27.10 7.52
N GLU A 663 -16.82 26.65 6.62
CA GLU A 663 -17.53 27.47 5.65
C GLU A 663 -18.80 28.10 6.24
N GLY A 664 -18.96 28.12 7.55
CA GLY A 664 -20.10 28.75 8.24
C GLY A 664 -21.40 27.95 8.16
N LYS A 665 -21.38 26.66 7.76
CA LYS A 665 -22.57 25.81 7.70
C LYS A 665 -22.91 25.21 9.07
N GLY A 666 -24.21 25.10 9.41
CA GLY A 666 -24.63 24.49 10.66
C GLY A 666 -24.62 22.96 10.61
N ASN A 667 -24.01 22.31 11.59
CA ASN A 667 -24.15 20.88 11.84
C ASN A 667 -25.15 20.60 12.94
N TYR A 668 -26.08 19.69 12.69
CA TYR A 668 -27.20 19.35 13.55
C TYR A 668 -27.15 17.86 13.89
N THR A 669 -27.69 17.49 15.05
CA THR A 669 -27.83 16.12 15.51
C THR A 669 -29.19 15.86 16.15
N ILE A 670 -29.64 14.61 16.09
CA ILE A 670 -30.84 14.13 16.73
C ILE A 670 -30.77 12.63 16.97
N ASP A 671 -31.40 12.15 18.05
CA ASP A 671 -31.56 10.73 18.33
C ASP A 671 -32.51 10.08 17.31
N ILE A 672 -32.18 8.90 16.85
CA ILE A 672 -33.02 8.10 15.95
C ILE A 672 -34.06 7.36 16.81
N PRO A 673 -35.35 7.57 16.61
CA PRO A 673 -36.38 6.84 17.34
C PRO A 673 -36.30 5.33 17.07
N SER A 674 -36.60 4.52 18.06
CA SER A 674 -36.63 3.06 17.94
C SER A 674 -37.57 2.63 16.81
N GLY A 675 -37.07 1.71 15.96
CA GLY A 675 -37.82 1.17 14.83
C GLY A 675 -37.73 1.99 13.53
N ALA A 676 -37.16 3.20 13.55
CA ALA A 676 -37.00 4.02 12.34
C ALA A 676 -36.01 3.40 11.37
N THR A 677 -36.37 3.34 10.09
CA THR A 677 -35.48 2.88 9.00
C THR A 677 -35.14 3.99 8.03
N SER A 678 -35.95 5.08 8.06
CA SER A 678 -35.81 6.19 7.12
C SER A 678 -36.01 7.53 7.81
N VAL A 679 -35.42 8.59 7.23
CA VAL A 679 -35.54 9.96 7.67
C VAL A 679 -35.73 10.92 6.50
N VAL A 680 -36.52 11.94 6.67
CA VAL A 680 -36.56 13.13 5.81
C VAL A 680 -36.12 14.34 6.62
N PHE A 681 -35.05 14.99 6.20
CA PHE A 681 -34.69 16.31 6.76
C PHE A 681 -35.44 17.39 6.02
N ASN A 682 -35.91 18.41 6.77
CA ASN A 682 -36.68 19.51 6.19
C ASN A 682 -36.49 20.80 7.01
N ASN A 683 -36.81 21.96 6.42
CA ASN A 683 -36.71 23.25 7.08
C ASN A 683 -38.03 23.71 7.73
N GLY A 684 -39.07 22.88 7.68
CA GLY A 684 -40.43 23.21 8.15
C GLY A 684 -41.17 24.20 7.23
N ASN A 685 -40.58 24.61 6.10
CA ASN A 685 -41.10 25.69 5.24
C ASN A 685 -41.05 25.31 3.74
N GLY A 686 -41.22 24.02 3.44
CA GLY A 686 -41.32 23.48 2.06
C GLY A 686 -40.07 22.84 1.48
N ALA A 687 -38.87 23.20 1.94
CA ALA A 687 -37.67 22.49 1.53
C ALA A 687 -37.48 21.20 2.32
N GLN A 688 -37.26 20.10 1.61
CA GLN A 688 -37.11 18.78 2.24
C GLN A 688 -36.22 17.86 1.39
N THR A 689 -35.63 16.84 2.02
CA THR A 689 -34.90 15.77 1.31
C THR A 689 -35.83 14.71 0.72
N VAL A 690 -35.29 13.90 -0.17
CA VAL A 690 -35.87 12.57 -0.44
C VAL A 690 -35.79 11.70 0.83
N ASP A 691 -36.40 10.53 0.81
CA ASP A 691 -36.34 9.55 1.90
C ASP A 691 -34.90 9.02 1.99
N LEU A 692 -34.27 9.15 3.17
CA LEU A 692 -32.89 8.76 3.41
C LEU A 692 -32.82 7.65 4.46
N ALA A 693 -31.91 6.70 4.29
CA ALA A 693 -31.74 5.60 5.25
C ALA A 693 -31.11 6.08 6.56
N VAL A 694 -31.48 5.49 7.70
CA VAL A 694 -30.87 5.77 8.99
C VAL A 694 -29.88 4.68 9.43
N THR A 695 -29.87 3.52 8.77
CA THR A 695 -29.03 2.39 9.13
C THR A 695 -27.70 2.45 8.37
N GLY A 696 -26.59 2.34 9.07
CA GLY A 696 -25.25 2.32 8.48
C GLY A 696 -24.74 3.68 7.99
N VAL A 697 -25.38 4.78 8.40
CA VAL A 697 -25.01 6.16 8.04
C VAL A 697 -24.92 7.01 9.30
N THR A 698 -23.83 7.77 9.43
CA THR A 698 -23.64 8.68 10.57
C THR A 698 -24.28 10.04 10.37
N GLY A 699 -24.48 10.46 9.13
CA GLY A 699 -25.10 11.74 8.80
C GLY A 699 -25.21 11.99 7.31
N TYR A 700 -25.83 13.11 6.94
CA TYR A 700 -26.04 13.57 5.58
C TYR A 700 -25.72 15.06 5.42
N TYR A 701 -25.39 15.45 4.20
CA TYR A 701 -25.33 16.83 3.74
C TYR A 701 -26.03 16.93 2.38
N LEU A 702 -26.31 18.15 1.94
CA LEU A 702 -26.97 18.41 0.66
C LEU A 702 -25.95 19.00 -0.34
N ASP A 703 -25.87 18.40 -1.52
CA ASP A 703 -25.06 18.90 -2.62
C ASP A 703 -25.82 19.86 -3.55
N GLY A 704 -27.09 20.12 -3.24
CA GLY A 704 -27.99 20.97 -4.01
C GLY A 704 -28.72 20.25 -5.15
N SER A 705 -28.38 19.02 -5.46
CA SER A 705 -29.12 18.21 -6.46
C SER A 705 -30.52 17.85 -5.94
N GLN A 706 -31.49 17.68 -6.86
CA GLN A 706 -32.87 17.38 -6.53
C GLN A 706 -33.43 16.25 -7.40
N THR A 707 -34.31 15.45 -6.79
CA THR A 707 -35.14 14.46 -7.47
C THR A 707 -36.61 14.76 -7.16
N ASN A 708 -37.43 15.00 -8.17
CA ASN A 708 -38.84 15.36 -8.01
C ASN A 708 -39.09 16.55 -7.05
N GLY A 709 -38.24 17.57 -7.10
CA GLY A 709 -38.33 18.76 -6.29
C GLY A 709 -37.92 18.60 -4.80
N LYS A 710 -37.37 17.46 -4.44
CA LYS A 710 -36.79 17.17 -3.11
C LYS A 710 -35.29 17.07 -3.21
N TYR A 711 -34.54 17.56 -2.22
CA TYR A 711 -33.08 17.52 -2.20
C TYR A 711 -32.54 16.11 -1.99
N ASN A 712 -31.53 15.74 -2.73
CA ASN A 712 -30.80 14.51 -2.51
C ASN A 712 -29.86 14.68 -1.31
N GLY A 713 -29.83 13.72 -0.41
CA GLY A 713 -28.90 13.68 0.70
C GLY A 713 -27.70 12.81 0.36
N THR A 714 -26.50 13.35 0.47
CA THR A 714 -25.26 12.59 0.35
C THR A 714 -24.77 12.18 1.74
N ALA A 715 -24.48 10.90 1.92
CA ALA A 715 -24.02 10.38 3.21
C ALA A 715 -22.65 10.96 3.59
N TRP A 716 -22.44 11.20 4.87
CA TRP A 716 -21.15 11.66 5.38
C TRP A 716 -20.08 10.64 5.10
N ASN A 717 -19.05 11.10 4.39
CA ASN A 717 -17.73 10.47 4.30
C ASN A 717 -16.68 11.58 4.25
N SER A 718 -15.44 11.28 4.57
CA SER A 718 -14.38 12.29 4.73
C SER A 718 -14.20 13.18 3.49
N SER A 719 -14.11 12.60 2.31
CA SER A 719 -13.85 13.32 1.06
C SER A 719 -15.01 14.20 0.63
N ALA A 720 -16.22 13.68 0.70
CA ALA A 720 -17.41 14.39 0.27
C ALA A 720 -17.77 15.54 1.23
N MET A 721 -17.50 15.41 2.52
CA MET A 721 -17.69 16.49 3.50
C MET A 721 -16.78 17.68 3.23
N VAL A 722 -15.54 17.43 2.78
CA VAL A 722 -14.59 18.50 2.44
C VAL A 722 -15.05 19.28 1.23
N SER A 723 -15.43 18.61 0.16
CA SER A 723 -15.85 19.26 -1.09
C SER A 723 -17.18 20.02 -0.98
N SER A 724 -18.03 19.66 -0.02
CA SER A 724 -19.33 20.28 0.22
C SER A 724 -19.31 21.39 1.26
N GLY A 725 -18.16 21.67 1.88
CA GLY A 725 -18.10 22.58 3.03
C GLY A 725 -18.83 22.08 4.26
N ALA A 726 -19.12 20.78 4.33
CA ALA A 726 -19.91 20.17 5.39
C ALA A 726 -19.07 19.76 6.60
N ARG A 727 -17.75 19.92 6.53
CA ARG A 727 -16.84 19.46 7.56
C ARG A 727 -16.74 20.42 8.74
N VAL A 728 -16.74 19.82 9.88
CA VAL A 728 -16.63 20.49 11.17
C VAL A 728 -15.18 20.85 11.45
N SER A 729 -14.91 22.08 11.85
CA SER A 729 -13.70 22.61 12.54
C SER A 729 -12.35 21.91 12.29
N ASP A 730 -12.23 21.04 11.33
CA ASP A 730 -10.97 20.44 10.97
C ASP A 730 -10.18 21.34 10.00
N PRO A 731 -8.89 21.53 10.29
CA PRO A 731 -8.05 22.36 9.47
C PRO A 731 -7.65 21.57 8.24
N ILE A 732 -8.45 21.62 7.20
CA ILE A 732 -7.93 21.22 5.91
C ILE A 732 -7.50 22.47 5.19
N ALA A 733 -6.20 22.66 5.20
CA ALA A 733 -5.57 23.34 4.10
C ALA A 733 -5.85 22.49 2.85
N SER A 734 -6.37 23.12 1.77
CA SER A 734 -6.45 22.45 0.48
C SER A 734 -5.03 21.99 0.13
N GLY A 735 -4.79 20.69 0.07
CA GLY A 735 -3.47 20.08 -0.14
C GLY A 735 -2.90 19.31 1.07
N ALA A 736 -3.52 19.38 2.26
CA ALA A 736 -3.22 18.44 3.32
C ALA A 736 -4.14 17.22 3.19
N ASP A 737 -3.56 16.04 3.31
CA ASP A 737 -4.35 14.81 3.30
C ASP A 737 -5.42 14.84 4.40
N ALA A 738 -6.64 14.46 4.04
CA ALA A 738 -7.86 14.62 4.84
C ALA A 738 -7.92 13.78 6.14
N VAL A 739 -6.80 13.27 6.63
CA VAL A 739 -6.73 12.28 7.70
C VAL A 739 -5.95 12.77 8.92
N ASP A 740 -5.20 13.89 8.84
CA ASP A 740 -4.38 14.33 9.95
C ASP A 740 -5.10 15.30 10.88
N VAL A 741 -5.42 14.79 12.07
CA VAL A 741 -5.89 15.61 13.19
C VAL A 741 -4.67 16.30 13.78
N GLY A 742 -4.62 17.63 13.78
CA GLY A 742 -3.57 18.37 14.45
C GLY A 742 -3.57 18.12 15.95
N TYR A 743 -2.48 18.44 16.61
CA TYR A 743 -2.35 18.35 18.08
C TYR A 743 -3.48 19.07 18.82
N VAL A 744 -3.86 20.25 18.33
CA VAL A 744 -5.01 21.01 18.79
C VAL A 744 -5.85 21.37 17.57
N ALA A 745 -7.17 21.30 17.67
CA ALA A 745 -8.09 21.67 16.58
C ALA A 745 -7.78 23.07 16.02
N TRP A 746 -8.06 23.26 14.74
CA TRP A 746 -7.84 24.54 14.05
C TRP A 746 -8.45 25.75 14.81
N PRO A 747 -7.75 26.87 14.96
CA PRO A 747 -6.49 27.28 14.30
C PRO A 747 -5.20 26.80 15.00
N GLY A 748 -5.25 25.83 15.87
CA GLY A 748 -4.11 25.32 16.60
C GLY A 748 -3.90 26.04 17.94
N THR A 749 -2.68 25.97 18.43
CA THR A 749 -2.29 26.54 19.73
C THR A 749 -1.99 28.03 19.59
N LEU A 750 -2.62 28.86 20.42
CA LEU A 750 -2.26 30.27 20.55
C LEU A 750 -0.81 30.36 21.08
N MET A 751 0.06 30.99 20.31
CA MET A 751 1.47 31.17 20.69
C MET A 751 1.62 32.32 21.71
N THR A 752 2.59 32.19 22.60
CA THR A 752 2.87 33.17 23.65
C THR A 752 4.07 34.03 23.26
N LEU A 753 3.98 35.35 23.45
CA LEU A 753 5.13 36.24 23.23
C LEU A 753 6.20 35.97 24.32
N ASP A 754 7.37 35.55 23.90
CA ASP A 754 8.54 35.42 24.76
C ASP A 754 9.29 36.75 24.80
N SER A 755 9.28 37.40 25.98
CA SER A 755 9.91 38.70 26.18
C SER A 755 11.44 38.66 26.06
N ALA A 756 12.07 37.48 26.19
CA ALA A 756 13.52 37.34 26.08
C ALA A 756 13.98 37.34 24.61
N THR A 757 13.19 36.77 23.71
CA THR A 757 13.52 36.68 22.29
C THR A 757 12.74 37.69 21.44
N GLY A 758 11.62 38.21 21.95
CA GLY A 758 10.71 39.07 21.18
C GLY A 758 9.86 38.30 20.13
N TYR A 759 9.96 36.98 20.10
CA TYR A 759 9.16 36.12 19.20
C TYR A 759 7.95 35.50 19.90
N TYR A 760 6.94 35.18 19.13
CA TYR A 760 5.88 34.29 19.59
C TYR A 760 6.42 32.88 19.62
N VAL A 761 6.14 32.13 20.68
CA VAL A 761 6.72 30.79 20.89
C VAL A 761 5.65 29.76 21.27
N MET A 762 5.87 28.56 20.80
CA MET A 762 5.13 27.37 21.21
C MET A 762 6.11 26.22 21.41
N ASP A 763 5.96 25.47 22.51
CA ASP A 763 6.67 24.21 22.69
C ASP A 763 6.04 23.14 21.79
N VAL A 764 6.88 22.36 21.08
CA VAL A 764 6.43 21.26 20.26
C VAL A 764 6.09 20.08 21.17
N PRO A 765 4.84 19.56 21.12
CA PRO A 765 4.44 18.42 21.93
C PRO A 765 5.22 17.14 21.58
N GLU A 766 5.29 16.23 22.54
CA GLU A 766 5.90 14.91 22.34
C GLU A 766 5.15 14.16 21.22
N GLY A 767 5.89 13.57 20.29
CA GLY A 767 5.32 12.88 19.12
C GLY A 767 5.08 13.77 17.89
N TYR A 768 5.32 15.09 18.00
CA TYR A 768 5.17 16.06 16.91
C TYR A 768 6.52 16.66 16.47
N GLU A 769 7.64 16.07 16.86
CA GLU A 769 9.00 16.58 16.57
C GLU A 769 9.29 16.69 15.08
N ASN A 770 8.68 15.86 14.28
CA ASN A 770 8.81 15.84 12.81
C ASN A 770 7.53 16.30 12.10
N ALA A 771 6.60 16.89 12.83
CA ALA A 771 5.35 17.42 12.30
C ALA A 771 5.59 18.58 11.33
N VAL A 772 4.53 19.02 10.69
CA VAL A 772 4.48 20.26 9.92
C VAL A 772 3.67 21.31 10.64
N ALA A 773 4.04 22.59 10.44
CA ALA A 773 3.43 23.74 11.09
C ALA A 773 2.71 24.65 10.08
N ILE A 774 1.57 25.20 10.48
CA ILE A 774 0.86 26.26 9.80
C ILE A 774 0.62 27.39 10.78
N PHE A 775 0.91 28.63 10.38
CA PHE A 775 0.65 29.83 11.14
C PHE A 775 -0.58 30.56 10.64
N THR A 776 -1.37 31.13 11.58
CA THR A 776 -2.54 31.93 11.23
C THR A 776 -2.80 33.01 12.29
N GLU A 777 -3.38 34.14 11.89
CA GLU A 777 -3.79 35.21 12.79
C GLU A 777 -5.01 34.84 13.62
N GLY A 778 -5.77 33.82 13.24
CA GLY A 778 -6.95 33.39 13.99
C GLY A 778 -7.80 32.41 13.19
N LYS A 779 -8.93 32.05 13.78
CA LYS A 779 -9.85 31.02 13.28
C LYS A 779 -10.39 31.28 11.88
N ASP A 780 -10.61 32.56 11.55
CA ASP A 780 -11.24 32.99 10.29
C ASP A 780 -10.25 33.61 9.29
N ALA A 781 -8.95 33.47 9.53
CA ALA A 781 -7.91 34.08 8.69
C ALA A 781 -7.67 33.26 7.42
N THR A 782 -8.33 33.63 6.35
CA THR A 782 -8.08 33.11 5.01
C THR A 782 -6.90 33.78 4.31
N THR A 783 -6.55 35.03 4.71
CA THR A 783 -5.49 35.82 4.11
C THR A 783 -4.23 35.94 4.95
N ASN A 784 -4.32 35.90 6.28
CA ASN A 784 -3.19 35.96 7.21
C ASN A 784 -2.85 34.54 7.71
N ARG A 785 -2.27 33.77 6.80
CA ARG A 785 -1.93 32.39 7.01
C ARG A 785 -0.65 32.03 6.23
N TYR A 786 0.22 31.20 6.82
CA TYR A 786 1.43 30.68 6.17
C TYR A 786 1.66 29.20 6.56
N PRO A 787 1.94 28.29 5.61
CA PRO A 787 1.87 28.53 4.15
C PRO A 787 0.47 28.97 3.70
N ALA A 788 0.39 29.49 2.49
CA ALA A 788 -0.88 29.92 1.91
C ALA A 788 -1.85 28.73 1.78
N ASP A 789 -3.12 29.03 1.62
CA ASP A 789 -4.14 27.99 1.43
C ASP A 789 -3.84 27.19 0.17
N GLY A 790 -3.79 25.86 0.30
CA GLY A 790 -3.37 24.96 -0.80
C GLY A 790 -1.90 24.57 -0.82
N GLU A 791 -1.09 25.13 0.09
CA GLU A 791 0.33 24.77 0.22
C GLU A 791 0.53 23.84 1.44
N GLY A 792 1.47 22.90 1.32
CA GLY A 792 1.82 22.00 2.42
C GLY A 792 2.41 22.74 3.63
N GLY A 793 2.23 22.21 4.84
CA GLY A 793 2.79 22.81 6.06
C GLY A 793 4.31 22.85 6.09
N LEU A 794 4.89 23.64 7.00
CA LEU A 794 6.33 23.84 7.18
C LEU A 794 6.92 22.74 8.05
N ALA A 795 7.80 21.90 7.51
CA ALA A 795 8.38 20.76 8.21
C ALA A 795 9.29 21.18 9.40
N LEU A 796 9.10 20.54 10.55
CA LEU A 796 9.92 20.78 11.75
C LEU A 796 11.25 20.03 11.72
N GLY A 797 11.27 18.81 11.19
CA GLY A 797 12.48 18.00 11.02
C GLY A 797 13.29 17.78 12.30
N GLY A 798 12.61 17.67 13.46
CA GLY A 798 13.25 17.46 14.75
C GLY A 798 13.99 18.68 15.35
N ASN A 799 13.87 19.87 14.74
CA ASN A 799 14.59 21.06 15.15
C ASN A 799 13.64 22.12 15.72
N SER A 800 14.16 22.98 16.61
CA SER A 800 13.49 24.24 16.91
C SER A 800 13.58 25.15 15.71
N MET A 801 12.45 25.70 15.28
CA MET A 801 12.33 26.42 14.00
C MET A 801 11.86 27.86 14.22
N LEU A 802 12.32 28.77 13.39
CA LEU A 802 11.88 30.18 13.37
C LEU A 802 11.27 30.51 12.00
N PHE A 803 10.03 31.01 12.04
CA PHE A 803 9.38 31.66 10.91
C PHE A 803 9.55 33.18 11.02
N SER A 804 10.03 33.84 9.96
CA SER A 804 10.38 35.27 10.00
C SER A 804 10.11 35.95 8.65
N ALA A 805 10.38 37.24 8.57
CA ALA A 805 10.17 38.08 7.40
C ALA A 805 10.58 37.44 6.07
N GLY A 806 9.76 37.66 5.03
CA GLY A 806 9.95 37.04 3.71
C GLY A 806 9.59 35.57 3.67
N ASN A 807 8.73 35.10 4.58
CA ASN A 807 8.29 33.69 4.71
C ASN A 807 9.45 32.73 4.94
N SER A 808 10.51 33.20 5.62
CA SER A 808 11.70 32.41 5.90
C SER A 808 11.45 31.41 7.02
N TRP A 809 11.64 30.12 6.72
CA TRP A 809 11.59 29.02 7.67
C TRP A 809 12.99 28.45 7.88
N LYS A 810 13.53 28.56 9.08
CA LYS A 810 14.91 28.16 9.37
C LYS A 810 15.07 27.60 10.78
N VAL A 811 16.12 26.83 11.01
CA VAL A 811 16.48 26.35 12.35
C VAL A 811 16.78 27.54 13.25
N TYR A 812 16.15 27.56 14.43
CA TYR A 812 16.39 28.57 15.44
C TYR A 812 17.65 28.24 16.21
N THR A 813 18.59 29.16 16.25
CA THR A 813 19.80 29.13 17.12
C THR A 813 19.64 30.16 18.21
N ALA A 814 19.58 29.71 19.47
CA ALA A 814 19.53 30.63 20.61
C ALA A 814 20.84 31.42 20.69
N VAL A 815 20.74 32.74 20.87
CA VAL A 815 21.88 33.57 21.20
C VAL A 815 22.15 33.37 22.70
N ASP A 816 23.37 32.97 23.08
CA ASP A 816 23.78 32.79 24.48
C ASP A 816 23.72 34.14 25.21
N PRO A 817 22.87 34.33 26.27
CA PRO A 817 22.75 35.60 26.98
C PRO A 817 23.96 35.95 27.84
N THR A 818 24.99 35.09 27.90
CA THR A 818 26.20 35.31 28.71
C THR A 818 27.35 35.96 27.92
N GLN A 819 27.20 36.21 26.62
CA GLN A 819 28.16 37.01 25.85
C GLN A 819 27.74 38.49 25.91
N PRO A 820 28.66 39.43 26.27
CA PRO A 820 28.35 40.86 26.26
C PRO A 820 27.98 41.27 24.84
N THR A 821 26.85 41.94 24.68
CA THR A 821 26.46 42.59 23.43
C THR A 821 27.45 43.71 23.09
N THR A 822 28.52 43.37 22.42
CA THR A 822 29.22 44.36 21.62
C THR A 822 28.41 44.46 20.32
N ALA A 823 28.05 45.68 19.98
CA ALA A 823 27.47 46.02 18.68
C ALA A 823 28.27 45.33 17.57
N PRO A 824 27.60 44.85 16.48
CA PRO A 824 28.30 44.15 15.44
C PRO A 824 29.39 45.05 14.87
N THR A 825 30.63 44.77 15.25
CA THR A 825 31.79 45.18 14.47
C THR A 825 31.72 44.35 13.19
N ASP A 826 31.63 45.07 12.12
CA ASP A 826 31.77 44.62 10.73
C ASP A 826 32.73 43.43 10.62
N PRO A 827 32.34 42.23 10.19
CA PRO A 827 33.31 41.18 9.96
C PRO A 827 34.22 41.66 8.83
N SER A 828 35.53 41.74 9.12
CA SER A 828 36.56 42.09 8.14
C SER A 828 36.67 41.00 7.04
N GLY A 829 35.60 40.71 6.38
CA GLY A 829 35.55 39.90 5.19
C GLY A 829 35.80 40.74 3.96
N THR A 830 36.61 40.28 3.05
CA THR A 830 36.91 40.99 1.80
C THR A 830 35.64 41.09 0.97
N THR A 831 35.13 42.31 0.79
CA THR A 831 33.98 42.51 -0.09
C THR A 831 34.44 42.37 -1.54
N VAL A 832 33.86 41.44 -2.28
CA VAL A 832 34.14 41.22 -3.72
C VAL A 832 32.86 41.40 -4.54
N THR A 833 33.04 41.81 -5.78
CA THR A 833 31.96 41.81 -6.76
C THR A 833 32.03 40.48 -7.51
N ILE A 834 30.93 39.76 -7.53
CA ILE A 834 30.76 38.51 -8.26
C ILE A 834 29.78 38.68 -9.41
N LEU A 835 29.91 37.81 -10.43
CA LEU A 835 28.89 37.61 -11.45
C LEU A 835 28.15 36.30 -11.10
N LEU A 836 26.91 36.40 -10.69
CA LEU A 836 26.18 35.24 -10.20
C LEU A 836 25.98 34.21 -11.31
N GLY A 837 26.45 32.99 -11.09
CA GLY A 837 26.48 31.87 -12.03
C GLY A 837 27.79 31.69 -12.80
N ASP A 838 28.75 32.62 -12.74
CA ASP A 838 30.05 32.54 -13.42
C ASP A 838 31.10 31.88 -12.48
N VAL A 839 31.03 30.59 -12.38
CA VAL A 839 31.82 29.80 -11.39
C VAL A 839 33.25 29.53 -11.90
N ASN A 840 33.48 29.65 -13.22
CA ASN A 840 34.80 29.48 -13.81
C ASN A 840 35.56 30.83 -13.91
N GLU A 841 34.91 31.93 -13.54
CA GLU A 841 35.44 33.29 -13.50
C GLU A 841 35.91 33.79 -14.89
N ASP A 842 35.27 33.34 -15.98
CA ASP A 842 35.62 33.76 -17.35
C ASP A 842 34.83 35.02 -17.83
N GLY A 843 33.98 35.57 -16.97
CA GLY A 843 33.15 36.74 -17.25
C GLY A 843 31.85 36.43 -18.00
N LYS A 844 31.48 35.18 -18.15
CA LYS A 844 30.25 34.72 -18.81
C LYS A 844 29.58 33.60 -18.01
N VAL A 845 28.27 33.57 -18.01
CA VAL A 845 27.49 32.48 -17.43
C VAL A 845 27.00 31.59 -18.57
N ASN A 846 27.49 30.33 -18.59
CA ASN A 846 27.24 29.39 -19.66
C ASN A 846 27.21 27.93 -19.15
N LEU A 847 27.10 26.93 -20.06
CA LEU A 847 27.01 25.52 -19.68
C LEU A 847 28.25 24.99 -18.97
N SER A 848 29.42 25.57 -19.17
CA SER A 848 30.65 25.16 -18.50
C SER A 848 30.57 25.42 -17.00
N ASP A 849 29.96 26.51 -16.58
CA ASP A 849 29.71 26.86 -15.19
C ASP A 849 28.76 25.84 -14.52
N ALA A 850 27.69 25.51 -15.22
CA ALA A 850 26.75 24.49 -14.74
C ALA A 850 27.45 23.12 -14.53
N VAL A 851 28.35 22.73 -15.42
CA VAL A 851 29.14 21.49 -15.28
C VAL A 851 30.10 21.56 -14.07
N LEU A 852 30.68 22.72 -13.78
CA LEU A 852 31.53 22.90 -12.60
C LEU A 852 30.71 22.78 -11.30
N VAL A 853 29.54 23.42 -11.26
CA VAL A 853 28.61 23.29 -10.11
C VAL A 853 28.16 21.83 -9.94
N GLN A 854 27.86 21.10 -11.02
CA GLN A 854 27.54 19.68 -10.94
C GLN A 854 28.69 18.85 -10.35
N LYS A 855 29.92 19.08 -10.80
CA LYS A 855 31.11 18.41 -10.27
C LYS A 855 31.34 18.73 -8.79
N ALA A 856 31.14 19.98 -8.38
CA ALA A 856 31.24 20.37 -6.98
C ALA A 856 30.16 19.75 -6.12
N SER A 857 28.92 19.67 -6.62
CA SER A 857 27.78 19.09 -5.89
C SER A 857 27.95 17.58 -5.59
N ILE A 858 28.74 16.86 -6.39
CA ILE A 858 29.07 15.44 -6.18
C ILE A 858 30.48 15.23 -5.60
N GLY A 859 31.14 16.29 -5.14
CA GLY A 859 32.44 16.22 -4.48
C GLY A 859 33.64 15.96 -5.40
N VAL A 860 33.49 16.09 -6.73
CA VAL A 860 34.59 15.91 -7.71
C VAL A 860 35.46 17.14 -7.83
N SER A 861 34.98 18.31 -7.45
CA SER A 861 35.75 19.56 -7.40
C SER A 861 35.44 20.33 -6.12
N THR A 862 36.43 21.12 -5.61
CA THR A 862 36.25 22.00 -4.46
C THR A 862 36.24 23.47 -4.92
N PHE A 863 35.33 24.26 -4.41
CA PHE A 863 35.18 25.67 -4.74
C PHE A 863 35.84 26.56 -3.70
N THR A 864 36.44 27.66 -4.16
CA THR A 864 36.85 28.78 -3.31
C THR A 864 35.62 29.49 -2.70
N ALA A 865 35.81 30.34 -1.67
CA ALA A 865 34.71 31.10 -1.10
C ALA A 865 34.00 31.98 -2.14
N LYS A 866 34.75 32.55 -3.09
CA LYS A 866 34.19 33.35 -4.19
C LYS A 866 33.35 32.47 -5.14
N GLN A 867 33.88 31.33 -5.61
CA GLN A 867 33.16 30.39 -6.47
C GLN A 867 31.91 29.81 -5.81
N LYS A 868 31.93 29.62 -4.49
CA LYS A 868 30.71 29.22 -3.76
C LYS A 868 29.65 30.31 -3.81
N ALA A 869 30.05 31.57 -3.65
CA ALA A 869 29.14 32.70 -3.73
C ALA A 869 28.58 32.92 -5.14
N GLU A 870 29.38 32.59 -6.18
CA GLU A 870 28.98 32.66 -7.59
C GLU A 870 28.04 31.49 -7.96
N GLY A 871 28.33 30.31 -7.40
CA GLY A 871 27.56 29.08 -7.67
C GLY A 871 26.24 28.94 -6.92
N ASP A 872 26.05 29.64 -5.81
CA ASP A 872 24.82 29.66 -5.01
C ASP A 872 23.80 30.61 -5.63
N THR A 873 23.16 30.15 -6.69
CA THR A 873 22.30 30.98 -7.54
C THR A 873 20.94 31.28 -6.91
N ASP A 874 20.46 30.43 -6.01
CA ASP A 874 19.21 30.61 -5.26
C ASP A 874 19.41 31.27 -3.88
N SER A 875 20.68 31.55 -3.53
CA SER A 875 21.09 32.20 -2.28
C SER A 875 20.69 31.45 -1.01
N ASN A 876 20.67 30.10 -1.06
CA ASN A 876 20.34 29.25 0.09
C ASN A 876 21.55 28.87 0.93
N GLY A 877 22.75 29.37 0.60
CA GLY A 877 24.01 29.09 1.28
C GLY A 877 24.69 27.78 0.90
N LYS A 878 24.17 27.04 -0.08
CA LYS A 878 24.69 25.76 -0.55
C LYS A 878 24.82 25.77 -2.07
N VAL A 879 25.92 25.24 -2.57
CA VAL A 879 26.11 25.02 -4.02
C VAL A 879 25.81 23.56 -4.32
N ASN A 880 24.73 23.32 -5.05
CA ASN A 880 24.20 21.98 -5.29
C ASN A 880 23.64 21.82 -6.72
N LEU A 881 23.00 20.66 -7.00
CA LEU A 881 22.47 20.38 -8.33
C LEU A 881 21.34 21.34 -8.77
N ALA A 882 20.57 21.91 -7.82
CA ALA A 882 19.52 22.88 -8.14
C ALA A 882 20.12 24.14 -8.77
N ASP A 883 21.25 24.62 -8.23
CA ASP A 883 21.98 25.77 -8.79
C ASP A 883 22.50 25.50 -10.20
N ALA A 884 23.03 24.29 -10.42
CA ALA A 884 23.48 23.88 -11.75
C ALA A 884 22.33 23.91 -12.76
N ILE A 885 21.14 23.46 -12.37
CA ILE A 885 19.94 23.50 -13.23
C ILE A 885 19.53 24.95 -13.54
N VAL A 886 19.63 25.84 -12.56
CA VAL A 886 19.33 27.28 -12.77
C VAL A 886 20.30 27.89 -13.77
N ILE A 887 21.60 27.61 -13.63
CA ILE A 887 22.64 28.09 -14.59
C ILE A 887 22.42 27.51 -15.99
N GLN A 888 22.07 26.21 -16.08
CA GLN A 888 21.74 25.57 -17.37
C GLN A 888 20.56 26.24 -18.05
N LYS A 889 19.49 26.52 -17.33
CA LYS A 889 18.31 27.19 -17.86
C LYS A 889 18.66 28.58 -18.37
N TYR A 890 19.44 29.35 -17.62
CA TYR A 890 19.91 30.65 -18.02
C TYR A 890 20.78 30.60 -19.30
N ALA A 891 21.74 29.68 -19.34
CA ALA A 891 22.61 29.45 -20.49
C ALA A 891 21.83 29.07 -21.78
N LEU A 892 20.70 28.37 -21.61
CA LEU A 892 19.78 27.96 -22.69
C LEU A 892 18.71 29.04 -22.99
N GLN A 893 18.81 30.22 -22.40
CA GLN A 893 17.86 31.35 -22.56
C GLN A 893 16.44 31.00 -22.08
N ILE A 894 16.30 30.02 -21.16
CA ILE A 894 15.05 29.71 -20.49
C ILE A 894 14.92 30.65 -19.29
N SER A 895 13.74 31.23 -19.11
CA SER A 895 13.47 32.13 -17.97
C SER A 895 13.76 31.46 -16.63
N VAL A 896 14.50 32.17 -15.75
CA VAL A 896 14.81 31.76 -14.40
C VAL A 896 14.33 32.82 -13.39
N SER A 897 13.91 32.37 -12.22
CA SER A 897 13.41 33.25 -11.14
C SER A 897 14.52 33.92 -10.32
N TYR A 898 15.77 33.60 -10.56
CA TYR A 898 16.95 34.07 -9.83
C TYR A 898 17.79 35.02 -10.68
N PRO A 899 18.56 35.96 -10.07
CA PRO A 899 19.30 37.00 -10.77
C PRO A 899 20.63 36.52 -11.38
N VAL A 900 20.63 35.34 -12.00
CA VAL A 900 21.80 34.77 -12.68
C VAL A 900 22.24 35.66 -13.82
N GLY A 901 23.55 35.84 -14.01
CA GLY A 901 24.12 36.73 -14.99
C GLY A 901 24.15 38.21 -14.55
N GLN A 902 23.77 38.53 -13.30
CA GLN A 902 23.89 39.87 -12.73
C GLN A 902 25.07 39.96 -11.77
N THR A 903 25.65 41.13 -11.70
CA THR A 903 26.75 41.42 -10.75
C THR A 903 26.20 41.72 -9.35
N LYS A 904 26.80 41.14 -8.32
CA LYS A 904 26.40 41.30 -6.93
C LYS A 904 27.64 41.51 -6.06
N LYS A 905 27.55 42.41 -5.07
CA LYS A 905 28.59 42.53 -4.03
C LYS A 905 28.30 41.52 -2.91
N VAL A 906 29.27 40.73 -2.57
CA VAL A 906 29.21 39.76 -1.47
C VAL A 906 30.42 39.90 -0.56
N VAL A 907 30.25 39.65 0.70
CA VAL A 907 31.34 39.54 1.69
C VAL A 907 31.73 38.08 1.75
N LEU A 908 32.95 37.76 1.41
CA LEU A 908 33.48 36.40 1.50
C LEU A 908 33.82 36.07 2.96
N SER A 909 33.19 35.06 3.50
CA SER A 909 33.47 34.54 4.85
C SER A 909 34.45 33.37 4.81
#